data_84ddf0540a0a0a7758f55b36674deb72
#
_entry.id   84ddf0540a0a0a7758f55b36674deb72
#
_cell.length_a   1.000
_cell.length_b   1.000
_cell.length_c   1.000
_cell.angle_alpha   90.00
_cell.angle_beta   90.00
_cell.angle_gamma   90.00
#
_symmetry.space_group_name_H-M   'P 1'
#
loop_
_entity.id
_entity.type
_entity.pdbx_description
1 polymer ?
#
loop_
_entity_poly.entity_id
_entity_poly.type
_entity_poly.pdbx_seq_one_letter_code
_entity_poly.pdbx_strand_id
1 'polypeptide(L)'
;MDAAAPDTPAYLSTLNPEQRAAVTHEPAAPLLIIAGAGSGKTNTLAHRVAHLVLGGADPRRILLLTFSRRAASEMGRRVERIVDQALGMQACGAGRAALTWSGTFHAIGARLLREYAETLGLSPSFTICDRGDAADLMNVVRHDLGLSAQASRFPRKETCLSIYSRVVNTQAPLEDVLKQWFPRYAMWTDALRGLFAGYVQAKQKQQVLDYDDLLLYWAQALAEPALAQDMGARFDHVLVDEYQDTNALQAAILLALKPDGRGLTVVGDDAQSIYAFRGATVRNILDFPAQFTPAADMVTLSQNYRSTQPILAAANAVIGLAAERYTKDLWSERGSAEKPEIVVVNDEADQARYVVEQILSRREAGLALLSQAVLFRAADHSAQLEIELVRRNIPFVKFGGLKFLESTHVKDVLAVVRWLENPRDRMAGFRSLQLLPGVGPKTAARVLDAVEIATEPLFALESFEAPPAAAEAWPDLLALARSLMAPAAPWPSAFEQVVAWYQPHLERLHDDAPARAADLQQLERIAATYASRERFLTELTLDPPDASSDESGVPLRDEDYLILSTIHSAKGQEWKAVYVLNAVDGCMPSDLATGTTEEIEEERRLLYVAMTRARDHLDIVVPQRFYVHQQTAYGDRHVYASRTRFLPNRVMPLFHSRSWPPPPPVADAPAKAPLPRLDLAGRMRDMWK
;
A
#
# COMPACT_ATOMS: atom_id res chain seq x y z
N MET A 1 -41.60 -39.86 -4.56
CA MET A 1 -41.40 -38.76 -5.51
C MET A 1 -40.40 -37.83 -4.86
N ASP A 2 -39.11 -38.11 -5.08
CA ASP A 2 -38.05 -37.25 -4.65
C ASP A 2 -38.13 -35.96 -5.46
N ALA A 3 -38.33 -34.82 -4.76
CA ALA A 3 -38.24 -33.52 -5.38
C ALA A 3 -36.76 -33.34 -5.81
N ALA A 4 -36.52 -33.33 -7.11
CA ALA A 4 -35.24 -33.01 -7.69
C ALA A 4 -34.77 -31.68 -7.08
N ALA A 5 -33.60 -31.70 -6.44
CA ALA A 5 -32.96 -30.46 -5.94
C ALA A 5 -32.85 -29.49 -7.13
N PRO A 6 -33.20 -28.21 -6.98
CA PRO A 6 -33.14 -27.24 -8.06
C PRO A 6 -31.72 -27.22 -8.64
N ASP A 7 -31.64 -27.39 -9.98
CA ASP A 7 -30.37 -27.40 -10.71
C ASP A 7 -29.57 -26.15 -10.34
N THR A 8 -28.47 -26.33 -9.59
CA THR A 8 -27.60 -25.23 -9.18
C THR A 8 -26.99 -24.60 -10.44
N PRO A 9 -27.17 -23.31 -10.69
CA PRO A 9 -26.59 -22.66 -11.87
C PRO A 9 -25.09 -22.95 -12.02
N ALA A 10 -24.66 -23.21 -13.26
CA ALA A 10 -23.29 -23.67 -13.55
C ALA A 10 -22.21 -22.77 -12.93
N TYR A 11 -22.40 -21.44 -12.89
CA TYR A 11 -21.45 -20.50 -12.28
C TYR A 11 -21.34 -20.61 -10.76
N LEU A 12 -22.32 -21.23 -10.08
CA LEU A 12 -22.27 -21.49 -8.63
C LEU A 12 -21.71 -22.88 -8.29
N SER A 13 -21.59 -23.77 -9.26
CA SER A 13 -21.17 -25.16 -9.02
C SER A 13 -19.71 -25.30 -8.56
N THR A 14 -18.86 -24.32 -8.90
CA THR A 14 -17.43 -24.28 -8.51
C THR A 14 -17.19 -23.73 -7.11
N LEU A 15 -18.22 -23.20 -6.46
CA LEU A 15 -18.15 -22.61 -5.14
C LEU A 15 -18.41 -23.66 -4.05
N ASN A 16 -17.65 -23.58 -2.95
CA ASN A 16 -17.94 -24.36 -1.76
C ASN A 16 -19.25 -23.87 -1.07
N PRO A 17 -19.81 -24.60 -0.08
CA PRO A 17 -21.06 -24.20 0.57
C PRO A 17 -21.04 -22.80 1.19
N GLU A 18 -19.96 -22.42 1.87
CA GLU A 18 -19.83 -21.11 2.52
C GLU A 18 -19.72 -19.98 1.47
N GLN A 19 -18.92 -20.18 0.44
CA GLN A 19 -18.81 -19.23 -0.68
C GLN A 19 -20.17 -19.07 -1.38
N ARG A 20 -20.88 -20.16 -1.61
CA ARG A 20 -22.22 -20.13 -2.21
C ARG A 20 -23.20 -19.36 -1.34
N ALA A 21 -23.22 -19.61 -0.02
CA ALA A 21 -24.06 -18.89 0.92
C ALA A 21 -23.78 -17.37 0.88
N ALA A 22 -22.51 -16.98 0.85
CA ALA A 22 -22.12 -15.57 0.72
C ALA A 22 -22.55 -14.95 -0.63
N VAL A 23 -22.45 -15.70 -1.73
CA VAL A 23 -22.81 -15.23 -3.07
C VAL A 23 -24.32 -15.05 -3.22
N THR A 24 -25.13 -15.97 -2.69
CA THR A 24 -26.59 -15.97 -2.82
C THR A 24 -27.34 -15.28 -1.67
N HIS A 25 -26.61 -14.66 -0.75
CA HIS A 25 -27.20 -13.94 0.38
C HIS A 25 -28.12 -12.81 -0.12
N GLU A 26 -29.32 -12.70 0.47
CA GLU A 26 -30.31 -11.69 0.12
C GLU A 26 -29.83 -10.27 0.45
N PRO A 27 -29.96 -9.31 -0.48
CA PRO A 27 -29.45 -7.94 -0.25
C PRO A 27 -30.28 -7.09 0.73
N ALA A 28 -31.32 -7.67 1.32
CA ALA A 28 -32.17 -6.98 2.29
C ALA A 28 -31.47 -6.68 3.63
N ALA A 29 -30.46 -7.47 4.00
CA ALA A 29 -29.61 -7.27 5.18
C ALA A 29 -28.17 -6.98 4.78
N PRO A 30 -27.42 -6.20 5.59
CA PRO A 30 -25.99 -6.02 5.38
C PRO A 30 -25.24 -7.35 5.61
N LEU A 31 -24.21 -7.61 4.81
CA LEU A 31 -23.43 -8.83 4.88
C LEU A 31 -21.97 -8.56 5.19
N LEU A 32 -21.42 -9.23 6.21
CA LEU A 32 -20.01 -9.32 6.49
C LEU A 32 -19.50 -10.73 6.09
N ILE A 33 -18.55 -10.78 5.15
CA ILE A 33 -17.85 -12.01 4.78
C ILE A 33 -16.48 -12.01 5.45
N ILE A 34 -16.31 -12.87 6.47
CA ILE A 34 -15.02 -13.09 7.11
C ILE A 34 -14.28 -14.15 6.30
N ALA A 35 -13.23 -13.75 5.61
CA ALA A 35 -12.56 -14.60 4.65
C ALA A 35 -11.06 -14.64 4.91
N GLY A 36 -10.56 -15.74 5.42
CA GLY A 36 -9.15 -15.91 5.74
C GLY A 36 -8.23 -15.84 4.52
N ALA A 37 -6.91 -15.80 4.77
CA ALA A 37 -5.93 -15.84 3.69
C ALA A 37 -6.16 -17.05 2.78
N GLY A 38 -6.14 -16.85 1.46
CA GLY A 38 -6.28 -17.95 0.49
C GLY A 38 -7.64 -18.64 0.44
N SER A 39 -8.70 -18.12 1.09
CA SER A 39 -10.06 -18.68 1.09
C SER A 39 -10.88 -18.32 -0.15
N GLY A 40 -10.32 -17.57 -1.10
CA GLY A 40 -11.02 -17.15 -2.30
C GLY A 40 -11.89 -15.90 -2.13
N LYS A 41 -11.54 -14.97 -1.22
CA LYS A 41 -12.23 -13.67 -1.02
C LYS A 41 -12.64 -13.01 -2.32
N THR A 42 -11.66 -12.68 -3.15
CA THR A 42 -11.85 -11.97 -4.43
C THR A 42 -12.73 -12.76 -5.40
N ASN A 43 -12.61 -14.11 -5.38
CA ASN A 43 -13.45 -14.97 -6.21
C ASN A 43 -14.89 -14.96 -5.73
N THR A 44 -15.12 -15.05 -4.44
CA THR A 44 -16.46 -15.00 -3.83
C THR A 44 -17.13 -13.65 -4.10
N LEU A 45 -16.40 -12.55 -3.93
CA LEU A 45 -16.94 -11.22 -4.20
C LEU A 45 -17.28 -11.02 -5.69
N ALA A 46 -16.43 -11.50 -6.62
CA ALA A 46 -16.70 -11.45 -8.04
C ALA A 46 -17.95 -12.27 -8.43
N HIS A 47 -18.11 -13.47 -7.86
CA HIS A 47 -19.33 -14.27 -8.07
C HIS A 47 -20.56 -13.61 -7.48
N ARG A 48 -20.47 -12.92 -6.34
CA ARG A 48 -21.57 -12.16 -5.76
C ARG A 48 -22.00 -11.02 -6.67
N VAL A 49 -21.06 -10.22 -7.19
CA VAL A 49 -21.37 -9.17 -8.18
C VAL A 49 -22.02 -9.77 -9.42
N ALA A 50 -21.44 -10.85 -9.97
CA ALA A 50 -22.01 -11.54 -11.14
C ALA A 50 -23.43 -12.08 -10.84
N HIS A 51 -23.67 -12.64 -9.65
CA HIS A 51 -24.97 -13.12 -9.22
C HIS A 51 -26.01 -11.99 -9.17
N LEU A 52 -25.65 -10.82 -8.61
CA LEU A 52 -26.52 -9.65 -8.60
C LEU A 52 -26.89 -9.19 -10.02
N VAL A 53 -25.90 -9.11 -10.92
CA VAL A 53 -26.12 -8.72 -12.33
C VAL A 53 -27.01 -9.74 -13.06
N LEU A 54 -26.75 -11.03 -12.90
CA LEU A 54 -27.58 -12.11 -13.45
C LEU A 54 -29.00 -12.13 -12.87
N GLY A 55 -29.16 -11.67 -11.64
CA GLY A 55 -30.42 -11.44 -10.97
C GLY A 55 -31.17 -10.17 -11.40
N GLY A 56 -30.60 -9.39 -12.34
CA GLY A 56 -31.26 -8.21 -12.92
C GLY A 56 -30.80 -6.86 -12.33
N ALA A 57 -29.80 -6.82 -11.44
CA ALA A 57 -29.24 -5.56 -10.97
C ALA A 57 -28.52 -4.81 -12.11
N ASP A 58 -28.72 -3.49 -12.20
CA ASP A 58 -28.01 -2.65 -13.18
C ASP A 58 -26.53 -2.49 -12.76
N PRO A 59 -25.56 -2.94 -13.58
CA PRO A 59 -24.14 -2.80 -13.26
C PRO A 59 -23.69 -1.35 -12.99
N ARG A 60 -24.40 -0.36 -13.53
CA ARG A 60 -24.13 1.06 -13.30
C ARG A 60 -24.57 1.55 -11.93
N ARG A 61 -25.36 0.76 -11.21
CA ARG A 61 -25.85 1.02 -9.86
C ARG A 61 -25.18 0.13 -8.80
N ILE A 62 -24.08 -0.55 -9.21
CA ILE A 62 -23.23 -1.31 -8.31
C ILE A 62 -21.93 -0.52 -8.07
N LEU A 63 -21.67 -0.18 -6.80
CA LEU A 63 -20.41 0.42 -6.37
C LEU A 63 -19.50 -0.68 -5.81
N LEU A 64 -18.35 -0.88 -6.44
CA LEU A 64 -17.32 -1.81 -6.00
C LEU A 64 -16.09 -1.04 -5.52
N LEU A 65 -15.80 -1.10 -4.23
CA LEU A 65 -14.66 -0.47 -3.58
C LEU A 65 -13.59 -1.51 -3.27
N THR A 66 -12.36 -1.23 -3.68
CA THR A 66 -11.20 -2.10 -3.48
C THR A 66 -10.04 -1.31 -2.91
N PHE A 67 -9.01 -2.03 -2.39
CA PHE A 67 -7.82 -1.39 -1.85
C PHE A 67 -6.89 -0.83 -2.94
N SER A 68 -6.84 -1.46 -4.13
CA SER A 68 -5.98 -1.03 -5.25
C SER A 68 -6.71 -1.06 -6.59
N ARG A 69 -6.25 -0.24 -7.53
CA ARG A 69 -6.77 -0.24 -8.92
C ARG A 69 -6.61 -1.58 -9.62
N ARG A 70 -5.46 -2.24 -9.39
CA ARG A 70 -5.19 -3.56 -9.97
C ARG A 70 -6.25 -4.56 -9.50
N ALA A 71 -6.60 -4.54 -8.20
CA ALA A 71 -7.66 -5.38 -7.67
C ALA A 71 -9.02 -5.04 -8.29
N ALA A 72 -9.36 -3.76 -8.47
CA ALA A 72 -10.58 -3.33 -9.13
C ALA A 72 -10.67 -3.81 -10.58
N SER A 73 -9.60 -3.63 -11.37
CA SER A 73 -9.55 -4.08 -12.77
C SER A 73 -9.59 -5.58 -12.90
N GLU A 74 -8.91 -6.32 -12.03
CA GLU A 74 -8.97 -7.80 -12.03
C GLU A 74 -10.36 -8.31 -11.65
N MET A 75 -10.98 -7.67 -10.64
CA MET A 75 -12.34 -7.98 -10.22
C MET A 75 -13.34 -7.76 -11.35
N GLY A 76 -13.28 -6.61 -12.05
CA GLY A 76 -14.14 -6.31 -13.19
C GLY A 76 -14.03 -7.36 -14.29
N ARG A 77 -12.79 -7.69 -14.72
CA ARG A 77 -12.56 -8.75 -15.73
C ARG A 77 -13.06 -10.12 -15.29
N ARG A 78 -13.00 -10.42 -14.00
CA ARG A 78 -13.48 -11.68 -13.43
C ARG A 78 -15.01 -11.72 -13.43
N VAL A 79 -15.66 -10.62 -13.05
CA VAL A 79 -17.13 -10.49 -13.12
C VAL A 79 -17.64 -10.67 -14.55
N GLU A 80 -17.04 -9.95 -15.51
CA GLU A 80 -17.40 -10.09 -16.94
C GLU A 80 -17.31 -11.53 -17.40
N ARG A 81 -16.19 -12.22 -17.10
CA ARG A 81 -16.00 -13.63 -17.48
C ARG A 81 -17.07 -14.55 -16.88
N ILE A 82 -17.43 -14.36 -15.60
CA ILE A 82 -18.46 -15.18 -14.94
C ILE A 82 -19.83 -14.95 -15.59
N VAL A 83 -20.19 -13.70 -15.89
CA VAL A 83 -21.46 -13.34 -16.53
C VAL A 83 -21.52 -13.89 -17.94
N ASP A 84 -20.47 -13.74 -18.75
CA ASP A 84 -20.40 -14.25 -20.11
C ASP A 84 -20.54 -15.77 -20.16
N GLN A 85 -19.84 -16.47 -19.26
CA GLN A 85 -19.99 -17.94 -19.14
C GLN A 85 -21.40 -18.38 -18.75
N ALA A 86 -22.03 -17.65 -17.80
CA ALA A 86 -23.39 -17.97 -17.35
C ALA A 86 -24.44 -17.74 -18.45
N LEU A 87 -24.23 -16.76 -19.34
CA LEU A 87 -25.13 -16.43 -20.45
C LEU A 87 -24.83 -17.22 -21.72
N GLY A 88 -23.82 -18.10 -21.75
CA GLY A 88 -23.42 -18.88 -22.91
C GLY A 88 -22.88 -18.04 -24.07
N MET A 89 -22.45 -16.81 -23.80
CA MET A 89 -21.92 -15.88 -24.80
C MET A 89 -20.43 -16.14 -24.99
N GLN A 90 -20.04 -16.63 -26.16
CA GLN A 90 -18.63 -16.61 -26.56
C GLN A 90 -18.20 -15.16 -26.78
N ALA A 91 -17.06 -14.82 -26.21
CA ALA A 91 -16.37 -13.52 -26.15
C ALA A 91 -16.61 -12.61 -27.39
N CYS A 92 -17.76 -11.97 -27.47
CA CYS A 92 -17.99 -10.81 -28.32
C CYS A 92 -18.09 -9.59 -27.41
N GLY A 93 -16.99 -8.86 -27.30
CA GLY A 93 -16.84 -7.68 -26.49
C GLY A 93 -17.95 -6.65 -26.69
N ALA A 94 -18.92 -6.70 -25.85
CA ALA A 94 -19.96 -5.71 -25.77
C ALA A 94 -20.40 -5.54 -24.31
N GLY A 95 -19.64 -4.79 -23.54
CA GLY A 95 -20.07 -3.80 -22.57
C GLY A 95 -21.28 -3.99 -21.66
N ARG A 96 -21.88 -5.18 -21.58
CA ARG A 96 -23.13 -5.37 -20.82
C ARG A 96 -22.95 -5.54 -19.32
N ALA A 97 -21.79 -5.98 -18.85
CA ALA A 97 -21.52 -6.18 -17.42
C ALA A 97 -20.41 -5.26 -16.88
N ALA A 98 -19.98 -4.25 -17.65
CA ALA A 98 -18.92 -3.35 -17.22
C ALA A 98 -19.36 -2.53 -16.00
N LEU A 99 -18.69 -2.76 -14.88
CA LEU A 99 -18.89 -2.00 -13.66
C LEU A 99 -18.36 -0.57 -13.85
N THR A 100 -19.25 0.39 -13.97
CA THR A 100 -18.89 1.79 -14.17
C THR A 100 -18.31 2.43 -12.92
N TRP A 101 -18.72 1.95 -11.74
CA TRP A 101 -18.34 2.43 -10.42
C TRP A 101 -17.51 1.38 -9.69
N SER A 102 -16.29 1.14 -10.19
CA SER A 102 -15.32 0.24 -9.57
C SER A 102 -13.98 0.96 -9.42
N GLY A 103 -13.39 0.92 -8.22
CA GLY A 103 -12.13 1.60 -7.93
C GLY A 103 -11.77 1.63 -6.45
N THR A 104 -10.74 2.43 -6.12
CA THR A 104 -10.40 2.72 -4.73
C THR A 104 -11.32 3.81 -4.16
N PHE A 105 -11.43 3.91 -2.82
CA PHE A 105 -12.18 4.99 -2.16
C PHE A 105 -11.79 6.37 -2.69
N HIS A 106 -10.51 6.65 -2.82
CA HIS A 106 -10.03 7.94 -3.31
C HIS A 106 -10.43 8.21 -4.77
N ALA A 107 -10.31 7.20 -5.64
CA ALA A 107 -10.69 7.35 -7.05
C ALA A 107 -12.20 7.59 -7.23
N ILE A 108 -13.03 6.87 -6.47
CA ILE A 108 -14.47 7.07 -6.46
C ILE A 108 -14.83 8.43 -5.84
N GLY A 109 -14.17 8.79 -4.72
CA GLY A 109 -14.34 10.10 -4.09
C GLY A 109 -13.99 11.24 -5.04
N ALA A 110 -12.83 11.18 -5.70
CA ALA A 110 -12.45 12.19 -6.68
C ALA A 110 -13.48 12.34 -7.82
N ARG A 111 -14.02 11.22 -8.31
CA ARG A 111 -15.05 11.23 -9.34
C ARG A 111 -16.37 11.84 -8.84
N LEU A 112 -16.84 11.45 -7.68
CA LEU A 112 -18.06 12.00 -7.07
C LEU A 112 -17.90 13.49 -6.79
N LEU A 113 -16.77 13.92 -6.22
CA LEU A 113 -16.50 15.33 -5.94
C LEU A 113 -16.51 16.18 -7.21
N ARG A 114 -16.08 15.67 -8.37
CA ARG A 114 -16.18 16.38 -9.66
C ARG A 114 -17.62 16.45 -10.17
N GLU A 115 -18.39 15.37 -10.05
CA GLU A 115 -19.80 15.36 -10.46
C GLU A 115 -20.65 16.30 -9.60
N TYR A 116 -20.29 16.51 -8.33
CA TYR A 116 -21.00 17.41 -7.41
C TYR A 116 -20.24 18.73 -7.14
N ALA A 117 -19.22 19.05 -7.94
CA ALA A 117 -18.31 20.16 -7.67
C ALA A 117 -19.03 21.49 -7.44
N GLU A 118 -19.96 21.87 -8.33
CA GLU A 118 -20.74 23.11 -8.22
C GLU A 118 -21.53 23.18 -6.93
N THR A 119 -22.17 22.08 -6.53
CA THR A 119 -22.95 21.98 -5.30
C THR A 119 -22.07 22.09 -4.06
N LEU A 120 -20.83 21.60 -4.14
CA LEU A 120 -19.87 21.61 -3.04
C LEU A 120 -18.99 22.87 -3.00
N GLY A 121 -19.17 23.81 -3.95
CA GLY A 121 -18.32 25.00 -4.07
C GLY A 121 -16.89 24.69 -4.48
N LEU A 122 -16.66 23.57 -5.17
CA LEU A 122 -15.37 23.17 -5.72
C LEU A 122 -15.28 23.53 -7.21
N SER A 123 -14.06 23.72 -7.70
CA SER A 123 -13.84 23.78 -9.15
C SER A 123 -13.93 22.36 -9.73
N PRO A 124 -14.65 22.13 -10.85
CA PRO A 124 -14.63 20.84 -11.53
C PRO A 124 -13.22 20.42 -12.01
N SER A 125 -12.34 21.40 -12.23
CA SER A 125 -10.96 21.20 -12.68
C SER A 125 -9.94 21.18 -11.55
N PHE A 126 -10.34 20.89 -10.30
CA PHE A 126 -9.38 20.75 -9.22
C PHE A 126 -8.34 19.67 -9.53
N THR A 127 -7.09 19.93 -9.15
CA THR A 127 -6.01 18.96 -9.25
C THR A 127 -5.74 18.28 -7.91
N ILE A 128 -5.13 17.10 -7.96
CA ILE A 128 -4.82 16.31 -6.78
C ILE A 128 -3.31 16.36 -6.54
N CYS A 129 -2.92 16.81 -5.35
CA CYS A 129 -1.54 16.85 -4.89
C CYS A 129 -1.11 15.47 -4.39
N ASP A 130 0.08 15.02 -4.78
CA ASP A 130 0.71 13.90 -4.14
C ASP A 130 1.22 14.26 -2.72
N ARG A 131 1.71 13.24 -1.99
CA ARG A 131 2.19 13.46 -0.62
C ARG A 131 3.39 14.41 -0.55
N GLY A 132 4.25 14.42 -1.58
CA GLY A 132 5.42 15.31 -1.64
C GLY A 132 5.00 16.76 -1.83
N ASP A 133 4.11 17.00 -2.80
CA ASP A 133 3.56 18.33 -3.08
C ASP A 133 2.73 18.88 -1.91
N ALA A 134 1.94 18.01 -1.27
CA ALA A 134 1.19 18.35 -0.05
C ALA A 134 2.13 18.76 1.10
N ALA A 135 3.26 18.05 1.29
CA ALA A 135 4.27 18.43 2.26
C ALA A 135 4.97 19.75 1.89
N ASP A 136 5.22 19.99 0.61
CA ASP A 136 5.83 21.23 0.13
C ASP A 136 4.89 22.43 0.32
N LEU A 137 3.61 22.27 0.03
CA LEU A 137 2.61 23.31 0.31
C LEU A 137 2.50 23.58 1.84
N MET A 138 2.48 22.53 2.65
CA MET A 138 2.52 22.65 4.12
C MET A 138 3.77 23.44 4.57
N ASN A 139 4.91 23.23 3.91
CA ASN A 139 6.14 23.95 4.21
C ASN A 139 6.07 25.44 3.83
N VAL A 140 5.47 25.78 2.71
CA VAL A 140 5.24 27.19 2.30
C VAL A 140 4.43 27.89 3.38
N VAL A 141 3.28 27.34 3.77
CA VAL A 141 2.44 27.94 4.83
C VAL A 141 3.18 28.03 6.15
N ARG A 142 4.00 27.04 6.50
CA ARG A 142 4.85 27.04 7.72
C ARG A 142 5.84 28.19 7.70
N HIS A 143 6.43 28.53 6.54
CA HIS A 143 7.33 29.65 6.36
C HIS A 143 6.59 30.99 6.46
N ASP A 144 5.44 31.13 5.81
CA ASP A 144 4.62 32.34 5.81
C ASP A 144 4.15 32.70 7.24
N LEU A 145 3.89 31.70 8.08
CA LEU A 145 3.53 31.86 9.48
C LEU A 145 4.75 32.06 10.39
N GLY A 146 5.98 32.11 9.85
CA GLY A 146 7.20 32.29 10.63
C GLY A 146 7.61 31.12 11.52
N LEU A 147 6.97 29.95 11.36
CA LEU A 147 7.19 28.76 12.22
C LEU A 147 8.53 28.06 11.93
N SER A 148 9.18 28.36 10.82
CA SER A 148 10.47 27.80 10.44
C SER A 148 11.67 28.47 11.13
N ALA A 149 11.50 29.69 11.67
CA ALA A 149 12.56 30.52 12.26
C ALA A 149 12.58 30.47 13.80
N GLN A 150 11.78 29.63 14.43
CA GLN A 150 11.67 29.57 15.90
C GLN A 150 12.90 28.92 16.55
N ALA A 151 13.29 29.41 17.72
CA ALA A 151 14.46 28.92 18.47
C ALA A 151 14.34 27.46 18.93
N SER A 152 13.12 26.96 19.19
CA SER A 152 12.83 25.56 19.44
C SER A 152 12.35 24.87 18.16
N ARG A 153 12.78 23.61 17.95
CA ARG A 153 12.51 22.88 16.71
C ARG A 153 11.03 22.58 16.51
N PHE A 154 10.35 23.45 15.76
CA PHE A 154 9.03 23.14 15.22
C PHE A 154 9.08 21.92 14.29
N PRO A 155 8.02 21.08 14.19
CA PRO A 155 8.00 19.90 13.35
C PRO A 155 8.35 20.21 11.89
N ARG A 156 9.02 19.27 11.21
CA ARG A 156 9.29 19.35 9.78
C ARG A 156 8.01 19.16 8.98
N LYS A 157 8.02 19.56 7.71
CA LYS A 157 6.87 19.49 6.80
C LYS A 157 6.23 18.11 6.72
N GLU A 158 7.05 17.06 6.65
CA GLU A 158 6.57 15.67 6.59
C GLU A 158 5.87 15.25 7.89
N THR A 159 6.40 15.70 9.03
CA THR A 159 5.79 15.45 10.34
C THR A 159 4.49 16.23 10.49
N CYS A 160 4.46 17.51 10.08
CA CYS A 160 3.23 18.31 10.10
C CYS A 160 2.13 17.66 9.26
N LEU A 161 2.48 17.22 8.04
CA LEU A 161 1.53 16.53 7.16
C LEU A 161 1.08 15.19 7.76
N SER A 162 1.97 14.44 8.42
CA SER A 162 1.62 13.19 9.09
C SER A 162 0.67 13.39 10.26
N ILE A 163 0.84 14.47 11.04
CA ILE A 163 -0.10 14.86 12.13
C ILE A 163 -1.45 15.23 11.53
N TYR A 164 -1.47 16.10 10.50
CA TYR A 164 -2.68 16.52 9.81
C TYR A 164 -3.47 15.31 9.28
N SER A 165 -2.80 14.46 8.51
CA SER A 165 -3.39 13.24 7.93
C SER A 165 -3.96 12.31 9.02
N ARG A 166 -3.25 12.15 10.14
CA ARG A 166 -3.72 11.33 11.26
C ARG A 166 -5.01 11.91 11.86
N VAL A 167 -5.07 13.22 12.10
CA VAL A 167 -6.29 13.89 12.62
C VAL A 167 -7.47 13.66 11.67
N VAL A 168 -7.26 13.86 10.36
CA VAL A 168 -8.33 13.69 9.36
C VAL A 168 -8.81 12.24 9.29
N ASN A 169 -7.89 11.27 9.19
CA ASN A 169 -8.25 9.87 8.97
C ASN A 169 -8.79 9.16 10.21
N THR A 170 -8.43 9.62 11.42
CA THR A 170 -8.96 9.06 12.67
C THR A 170 -10.18 9.80 13.18
N GLN A 171 -10.45 11.02 12.67
CA GLN A 171 -11.51 11.94 13.17
C GLN A 171 -11.35 12.26 14.66
N ALA A 172 -10.13 12.13 15.20
CA ALA A 172 -9.81 12.42 16.60
C ALA A 172 -9.35 13.88 16.77
N PRO A 173 -9.59 14.51 17.93
CA PRO A 173 -9.07 15.84 18.24
C PRO A 173 -7.54 15.91 18.11
N LEU A 174 -7.02 17.06 17.67
CA LEU A 174 -5.58 17.27 17.50
C LEU A 174 -4.79 16.97 18.78
N GLU A 175 -5.34 17.37 19.94
CA GLU A 175 -4.74 17.16 21.24
C GLU A 175 -4.52 15.67 21.56
N ASP A 176 -5.52 14.84 21.25
CA ASP A 176 -5.48 13.39 21.48
C ASP A 176 -4.48 12.73 20.53
N VAL A 177 -4.47 13.15 19.25
CA VAL A 177 -3.51 12.68 18.26
C VAL A 177 -2.08 13.02 18.68
N LEU A 178 -1.85 14.26 19.15
CA LEU A 178 -0.53 14.66 19.61
C LEU A 178 -0.11 13.88 20.85
N LYS A 179 -1.01 13.73 21.83
CA LYS A 179 -0.72 13.00 23.06
C LYS A 179 -0.38 11.54 22.82
N GLN A 180 -1.08 10.88 21.91
CA GLN A 180 -0.95 9.44 21.67
C GLN A 180 0.20 9.10 20.72
N TRP A 181 0.35 9.83 19.59
CA TRP A 181 1.29 9.47 18.53
C TRP A 181 2.46 10.43 18.35
N PHE A 182 2.30 11.69 18.78
CA PHE A 182 3.31 12.72 18.59
C PHE A 182 3.59 13.53 19.87
N PRO A 183 3.83 12.88 21.04
CA PRO A 183 3.91 13.56 22.34
C PRO A 183 4.98 14.65 22.39
N ARG A 184 6.06 14.53 21.61
CA ARG A 184 7.13 15.53 21.52
C ARG A 184 6.67 16.88 20.96
N TYR A 185 5.53 16.90 20.26
CA TYR A 185 5.00 18.10 19.59
C TYR A 185 3.74 18.66 20.25
N ALA A 186 3.31 18.09 21.38
CA ALA A 186 2.11 18.54 22.10
C ALA A 186 2.21 20.02 22.53
N MET A 187 3.40 20.54 22.78
CA MET A 187 3.63 21.95 23.10
C MET A 187 3.29 22.91 21.94
N TRP A 188 3.15 22.39 20.72
CA TRP A 188 2.88 23.18 19.50
C TRP A 188 1.42 23.12 19.05
N THR A 189 0.49 22.65 19.88
CA THR A 189 -0.93 22.40 19.51
C THR A 189 -1.57 23.62 18.82
N ASP A 190 -1.46 24.82 19.40
CA ASP A 190 -2.06 26.03 18.83
C ASP A 190 -1.39 26.49 17.55
N ALA A 191 -0.08 26.38 17.46
CA ALA A 191 0.68 26.71 16.25
C ALA A 191 0.36 25.71 15.12
N LEU A 192 0.22 24.42 15.43
CA LEU A 192 -0.21 23.40 14.45
C LEU A 192 -1.64 23.63 13.98
N ARG A 193 -2.56 24.04 14.88
CA ARG A 193 -3.93 24.40 14.51
C ARG A 193 -3.94 25.57 13.52
N GLY A 194 -3.15 26.63 13.79
CA GLY A 194 -2.99 27.75 12.86
C GLY A 194 -2.37 27.34 11.53
N LEU A 195 -1.35 26.48 11.56
CA LEU A 195 -0.73 25.92 10.35
C LEU A 195 -1.72 25.13 9.50
N PHE A 196 -2.51 24.27 10.12
CA PHE A 196 -3.50 23.43 9.40
C PHE A 196 -4.64 24.27 8.81
N ALA A 197 -5.10 25.31 9.53
CA ALA A 197 -6.08 26.26 8.98
C ALA A 197 -5.50 27.00 7.76
N GLY A 198 -4.26 27.49 7.84
CA GLY A 198 -3.57 28.13 6.70
C GLY A 198 -3.35 27.17 5.53
N TYR A 199 -3.02 25.89 5.80
CA TYR A 199 -2.85 24.85 4.79
C TYR A 199 -4.16 24.57 4.03
N VAL A 200 -5.29 24.44 4.74
CA VAL A 200 -6.61 24.27 4.12
C VAL A 200 -6.95 25.48 3.25
N GLN A 201 -6.73 26.69 3.76
CA GLN A 201 -6.97 27.93 2.98
C GLN A 201 -6.11 28.01 1.73
N ALA A 202 -4.82 27.61 1.81
CA ALA A 202 -3.93 27.58 0.67
C ALA A 202 -4.38 26.57 -0.40
N LYS A 203 -4.82 25.37 -0.01
CA LYS A 203 -5.41 24.37 -0.93
C LYS A 203 -6.65 24.92 -1.65
N GLN A 204 -7.58 25.49 -0.90
CA GLN A 204 -8.80 26.09 -1.46
C GLN A 204 -8.49 27.21 -2.48
N LYS A 205 -7.56 28.10 -2.14
CA LYS A 205 -7.12 29.20 -3.02
C LYS A 205 -6.52 28.70 -4.32
N GLN A 206 -5.74 27.62 -4.26
CA GLN A 206 -5.07 27.01 -5.40
C GLN A 206 -5.96 25.99 -6.15
N GLN A 207 -7.17 25.71 -5.65
CA GLN A 207 -8.08 24.70 -6.19
C GLN A 207 -7.40 23.33 -6.32
N VAL A 208 -6.65 22.96 -5.28
CA VAL A 208 -5.99 21.66 -5.17
C VAL A 208 -6.55 20.90 -3.99
N LEU A 209 -6.64 19.56 -4.09
CA LEU A 209 -7.01 18.66 -3.02
C LEU A 209 -5.86 17.68 -2.77
N ASP A 210 -5.61 17.32 -1.52
CA ASP A 210 -4.75 16.18 -1.19
C ASP A 210 -5.57 14.88 -1.04
N TYR A 211 -4.90 13.78 -0.75
CA TYR A 211 -5.59 12.50 -0.57
C TYR A 211 -6.60 12.51 0.57
N ASP A 212 -6.27 13.20 1.66
CA ASP A 212 -7.14 13.27 2.83
C ASP A 212 -8.41 14.08 2.53
N ASP A 213 -8.29 15.13 1.70
CA ASP A 213 -9.42 15.95 1.28
C ASP A 213 -10.46 15.16 0.47
N LEU A 214 -10.02 14.24 -0.39
CA LEU A 214 -10.94 13.46 -1.21
C LEU A 214 -11.94 12.66 -0.38
N LEU A 215 -11.48 12.12 0.74
CA LEU A 215 -12.34 11.39 1.66
C LEU A 215 -13.10 12.35 2.58
N LEU A 216 -12.43 13.40 3.07
CA LEU A 216 -13.02 14.37 3.98
C LEU A 216 -14.19 15.11 3.34
N TYR A 217 -14.00 15.65 2.13
CA TYR A 217 -15.07 16.34 1.39
C TYR A 217 -16.22 15.38 1.04
N TRP A 218 -15.91 14.12 0.68
CA TRP A 218 -16.96 13.13 0.44
C TRP A 218 -17.77 12.85 1.71
N ALA A 219 -17.11 12.65 2.85
CA ALA A 219 -17.79 12.45 4.14
C ALA A 219 -18.61 13.68 4.56
N GLN A 220 -18.07 14.89 4.35
CA GLN A 220 -18.81 16.14 4.65
C GLN A 220 -20.02 16.35 3.71
N ALA A 221 -19.90 15.97 2.44
CA ALA A 221 -21.05 15.99 1.53
C ALA A 221 -22.16 15.04 1.98
N LEU A 222 -21.79 13.85 2.48
CA LEU A 222 -22.74 12.88 3.01
C LEU A 222 -23.31 13.27 4.40
N ALA A 223 -22.73 14.24 5.09
CA ALA A 223 -23.34 14.80 6.31
C ALA A 223 -24.56 15.68 6.01
N GLU A 224 -24.69 16.18 4.77
CA GLU A 224 -25.87 16.91 4.30
C GLU A 224 -26.95 15.91 3.85
N PRO A 225 -28.13 15.83 4.51
CA PRO A 225 -29.14 14.80 4.26
C PRO A 225 -29.59 14.69 2.81
N ALA A 226 -29.73 15.82 2.10
CA ALA A 226 -30.16 15.84 0.70
C ALA A 226 -29.10 15.19 -0.22
N LEU A 227 -27.82 15.48 0.01
CA LEU A 227 -26.71 14.89 -0.75
C LEU A 227 -26.51 13.42 -0.40
N ALA A 228 -26.64 13.04 0.88
CA ALA A 228 -26.56 11.65 1.31
C ALA A 228 -27.65 10.79 0.64
N GLN A 229 -28.87 11.31 0.58
CA GLN A 229 -29.98 10.63 -0.09
C GLN A 229 -29.72 10.48 -1.59
N ASP A 230 -29.29 11.55 -2.27
CA ASP A 230 -29.05 11.55 -3.71
C ASP A 230 -27.88 10.61 -4.08
N MET A 231 -26.73 10.74 -3.40
CA MET A 231 -25.57 9.87 -3.60
C MET A 231 -25.87 8.41 -3.25
N GLY A 232 -26.58 8.16 -2.14
CA GLY A 232 -26.98 6.83 -1.70
C GLY A 232 -27.95 6.14 -2.65
N ALA A 233 -28.88 6.91 -3.24
CA ALA A 233 -29.87 6.41 -4.21
C ALA A 233 -29.24 6.04 -5.58
N ARG A 234 -28.03 6.48 -5.87
CA ARG A 234 -27.29 6.09 -7.11
C ARG A 234 -26.90 4.62 -7.13
N PHE A 235 -26.70 4.02 -5.96
CA PHE A 235 -26.17 2.68 -5.83
C PHE A 235 -27.18 1.76 -5.14
N ASP A 236 -27.65 0.72 -5.83
CA ASP A 236 -28.47 -0.30 -5.21
C ASP A 236 -27.62 -1.24 -4.36
N HIS A 237 -26.38 -1.51 -4.83
CA HIS A 237 -25.43 -2.36 -4.12
C HIS A 237 -24.10 -1.66 -3.94
N VAL A 238 -23.53 -1.80 -2.74
CA VAL A 238 -22.19 -1.34 -2.37
C VAL A 238 -21.40 -2.54 -1.84
N LEU A 239 -20.30 -2.88 -2.53
CA LEU A 239 -19.45 -4.00 -2.16
C LEU A 239 -18.05 -3.49 -1.87
N VAL A 240 -17.46 -3.94 -0.76
CA VAL A 240 -16.14 -3.48 -0.29
C VAL A 240 -15.22 -4.67 -0.09
N ASP A 241 -14.10 -4.69 -0.77
CA ASP A 241 -13.02 -5.66 -0.56
C ASP A 241 -11.99 -5.13 0.45
N GLU A 242 -11.30 -6.03 1.15
CA GLU A 242 -10.26 -5.73 2.15
C GLU A 242 -10.73 -4.71 3.22
N TYR A 243 -11.96 -4.88 3.73
CA TYR A 243 -12.60 -3.94 4.64
C TYR A 243 -11.81 -3.70 5.94
N GLN A 244 -10.99 -4.64 6.40
CA GLN A 244 -10.10 -4.48 7.56
C GLN A 244 -9.00 -3.43 7.37
N ASP A 245 -8.77 -2.97 6.13
CA ASP A 245 -7.76 -1.94 5.82
C ASP A 245 -8.37 -0.53 5.72
N THR A 246 -9.67 -0.40 5.99
CA THR A 246 -10.35 0.89 5.98
C THR A 246 -10.04 1.70 7.24
N ASN A 247 -9.99 3.03 7.10
CA ASN A 247 -9.90 3.97 8.21
C ASN A 247 -11.31 4.37 8.70
N ALA A 248 -11.38 5.12 9.81
CA ALA A 248 -12.65 5.55 10.41
C ALA A 248 -13.49 6.40 9.43
N LEU A 249 -12.85 7.26 8.64
CA LEU A 249 -13.52 8.14 7.68
C LEU A 249 -14.17 7.33 6.53
N GLN A 250 -13.49 6.30 6.02
CA GLN A 250 -14.02 5.40 5.00
C GLN A 250 -15.21 4.58 5.52
N ALA A 251 -15.13 4.10 6.76
CA ALA A 251 -16.27 3.42 7.40
C ALA A 251 -17.47 4.37 7.55
N ALA A 252 -17.25 5.61 7.99
CA ALA A 252 -18.30 6.62 8.11
C ALA A 252 -18.97 6.92 6.75
N ILE A 253 -18.20 7.01 5.66
CA ILE A 253 -18.72 7.18 4.30
C ILE A 253 -19.67 6.03 3.94
N LEU A 254 -19.28 4.78 4.19
CA LEU A 254 -20.12 3.61 3.87
C LEU A 254 -21.43 3.60 4.67
N LEU A 255 -21.37 3.90 5.96
CA LEU A 255 -22.55 3.99 6.81
C LEU A 255 -23.49 5.13 6.40
N ALA A 256 -22.93 6.25 5.95
CA ALA A 256 -23.73 7.36 5.43
C ALA A 256 -24.37 7.05 4.06
N LEU A 257 -23.69 6.30 3.19
CA LEU A 257 -24.24 5.85 1.90
C LEU A 257 -25.34 4.79 2.08
N LYS A 258 -25.22 3.93 3.09
CA LYS A 258 -26.13 2.79 3.35
C LYS A 258 -26.47 2.71 4.84
N PRO A 259 -27.24 3.67 5.37
CA PRO A 259 -27.52 3.76 6.82
C PRO A 259 -28.34 2.58 7.36
N ASP A 260 -29.16 1.96 6.53
CA ASP A 260 -29.91 0.76 6.85
C ASP A 260 -29.20 -0.55 6.47
N GLY A 261 -28.02 -0.46 5.84
CA GLY A 261 -27.22 -1.58 5.39
C GLY A 261 -27.76 -2.34 4.17
N ARG A 262 -28.92 -1.98 3.61
CA ARG A 262 -29.49 -2.65 2.44
C ARG A 262 -28.54 -2.58 1.24
N GLY A 263 -28.23 -3.75 0.65
CA GLY A 263 -27.32 -3.86 -0.48
C GLY A 263 -25.85 -3.66 -0.11
N LEU A 264 -25.50 -3.53 1.18
CA LEU A 264 -24.11 -3.40 1.62
C LEU A 264 -23.50 -4.79 1.89
N THR A 265 -22.36 -5.06 1.25
CA THR A 265 -21.54 -6.25 1.49
C THR A 265 -20.12 -5.85 1.71
N VAL A 266 -19.52 -6.25 2.83
CA VAL A 266 -18.10 -6.04 3.11
C VAL A 266 -17.39 -7.38 3.25
N VAL A 267 -16.18 -7.47 2.69
CA VAL A 267 -15.35 -8.68 2.76
C VAL A 267 -14.01 -8.31 3.37
N GLY A 268 -13.53 -9.13 4.30
CA GLY A 268 -12.24 -8.86 4.93
C GLY A 268 -11.71 -10.01 5.77
N ASP A 269 -10.51 -9.77 6.29
CA ASP A 269 -9.78 -10.65 7.19
C ASP A 269 -9.15 -9.81 8.31
N ASP A 270 -9.72 -9.84 9.51
CA ASP A 270 -9.19 -9.13 10.68
C ASP A 270 -7.73 -9.50 10.98
N ALA A 271 -7.32 -10.75 10.69
CA ALA A 271 -5.95 -11.23 10.83
C ALA A 271 -4.97 -10.63 9.80
N GLN A 272 -5.46 -9.95 8.76
CA GLN A 272 -4.64 -9.28 7.74
C GLN A 272 -4.70 -7.74 7.83
N SER A 273 -5.21 -7.17 8.92
CA SER A 273 -5.19 -5.72 9.16
C SER A 273 -3.79 -5.26 9.57
N ILE A 274 -3.01 -4.72 8.63
CA ILE A 274 -1.61 -4.34 8.78
C ILE A 274 -1.29 -2.91 8.28
N TYR A 275 -2.30 -2.05 8.17
CA TYR A 275 -2.15 -0.68 7.66
C TYR A 275 -2.56 0.39 8.68
N ALA A 276 -2.39 0.13 10.01
CA ALA A 276 -2.69 1.13 11.03
C ALA A 276 -1.83 2.39 10.92
N PHE A 277 -0.60 2.27 10.37
CA PHE A 277 0.24 3.42 10.06
C PHE A 277 -0.37 4.37 9.01
N ARG A 278 -1.34 3.89 8.19
CA ARG A 278 -2.16 4.70 7.27
C ARG A 278 -3.50 5.13 7.87
N GLY A 279 -3.72 4.91 9.16
CA GLY A 279 -4.98 5.21 9.85
C GLY A 279 -6.04 4.12 9.75
N ALA A 280 -5.75 2.96 9.14
CA ALA A 280 -6.67 1.81 9.19
C ALA A 280 -6.90 1.35 10.62
N THR A 281 -8.09 0.83 10.89
CA THR A 281 -8.43 0.27 12.19
C THR A 281 -9.16 -1.06 12.06
N VAL A 282 -8.65 -2.08 12.74
CA VAL A 282 -9.30 -3.38 12.81
C VAL A 282 -10.69 -3.31 13.44
N ARG A 283 -10.97 -2.25 14.24
CA ARG A 283 -12.28 -2.02 14.84
C ARG A 283 -13.39 -1.95 13.79
N ASN A 284 -13.11 -1.38 12.62
CA ASN A 284 -14.11 -1.27 11.56
C ASN A 284 -14.72 -2.63 11.20
N ILE A 285 -13.90 -3.66 11.01
CA ILE A 285 -14.41 -5.00 10.67
C ILE A 285 -14.95 -5.73 11.90
N LEU A 286 -14.34 -5.58 13.08
CA LEU A 286 -14.78 -6.26 14.29
C LEU A 286 -16.15 -5.73 14.77
N ASP A 287 -16.39 -4.43 14.66
CA ASP A 287 -17.60 -3.77 15.14
C ASP A 287 -18.68 -3.67 14.04
N PHE A 288 -18.39 -4.05 12.78
CA PHE A 288 -19.32 -3.90 11.65
C PHE A 288 -20.71 -4.49 11.90
N PRO A 289 -20.86 -5.70 12.43
CA PRO A 289 -22.21 -6.27 12.64
C PRO A 289 -23.07 -5.43 13.59
N ALA A 290 -22.46 -4.83 14.60
CA ALA A 290 -23.16 -4.05 15.60
C ALA A 290 -23.54 -2.63 15.13
N GLN A 291 -23.11 -2.21 13.94
CA GLN A 291 -23.46 -0.90 13.36
C GLN A 291 -24.92 -0.85 12.86
N PHE A 292 -25.58 -2.01 12.73
CA PHE A 292 -26.91 -2.12 12.14
C PHE A 292 -27.93 -2.72 13.11
N THR A 293 -29.21 -2.42 12.88
CA THR A 293 -30.33 -3.00 13.62
C THR A 293 -31.41 -3.48 12.64
N PRO A 294 -31.59 -4.81 12.46
CA PRO A 294 -30.86 -5.91 13.09
C PRO A 294 -29.38 -5.93 12.71
N ALA A 295 -28.55 -6.62 13.52
CA ALA A 295 -27.12 -6.78 13.24
C ALA A 295 -26.87 -7.37 11.85
N ALA A 296 -25.72 -7.04 11.24
CA ALA A 296 -25.35 -7.58 9.93
C ALA A 296 -25.20 -9.10 9.99
N ASP A 297 -25.61 -9.77 8.90
CA ASP A 297 -25.39 -11.20 8.72
C ASP A 297 -23.88 -11.47 8.49
N MET A 298 -23.43 -12.63 8.96
CA MET A 298 -22.03 -13.02 8.85
C MET A 298 -21.88 -14.38 8.17
N VAL A 299 -20.97 -14.45 7.21
CA VAL A 299 -20.54 -15.69 6.57
C VAL A 299 -19.02 -15.82 6.71
N THR A 300 -18.54 -16.97 7.20
CA THR A 300 -17.10 -17.23 7.38
C THR A 300 -16.60 -18.21 6.32
N LEU A 301 -15.54 -17.84 5.59
CA LEU A 301 -14.86 -18.70 4.63
C LEU A 301 -13.62 -19.31 5.26
N SER A 302 -13.67 -20.58 5.62
CA SER A 302 -12.61 -21.29 6.37
C SER A 302 -11.71 -22.16 5.50
N GLN A 303 -12.18 -22.62 4.35
CA GLN A 303 -11.40 -23.46 3.45
C GLN A 303 -10.35 -22.65 2.70
N ASN A 304 -9.09 -23.02 2.84
CA ASN A 304 -7.95 -22.39 2.16
C ASN A 304 -7.53 -23.24 0.94
N TYR A 305 -7.33 -22.56 -0.20
CA TYR A 305 -6.92 -23.18 -1.45
C TYR A 305 -5.45 -22.90 -1.83
N ARG A 306 -4.75 -22.13 -1.00
CA ARG A 306 -3.38 -21.65 -1.27
C ARG A 306 -2.34 -22.55 -0.63
N SER A 307 -2.33 -22.63 0.68
CA SER A 307 -1.24 -23.20 1.49
C SER A 307 -1.48 -24.66 1.84
N THR A 308 -0.41 -25.39 2.15
CA THR A 308 -0.50 -26.74 2.73
C THR A 308 -1.00 -26.69 4.18
N GLN A 309 -1.64 -27.77 4.62
CA GLN A 309 -2.21 -27.86 5.97
C GLN A 309 -1.20 -27.59 7.12
N PRO A 310 0.07 -28.08 7.06
CA PRO A 310 1.06 -27.75 8.11
C PRO A 310 1.39 -26.26 8.22
N ILE A 311 1.46 -25.53 7.09
CA ILE A 311 1.67 -24.09 7.10
C ILE A 311 0.48 -23.38 7.76
N LEU A 312 -0.75 -23.79 7.42
CA LEU A 312 -1.95 -23.21 8.01
C LEU A 312 -2.05 -23.50 9.51
N ALA A 313 -1.74 -24.72 9.95
CA ALA A 313 -1.73 -25.08 11.37
C ALA A 313 -0.78 -24.17 12.17
N ALA A 314 0.41 -23.92 11.64
CA ALA A 314 1.37 -23.00 12.25
C ALA A 314 0.87 -21.53 12.24
N ALA A 315 0.31 -21.06 11.12
CA ALA A 315 -0.24 -19.71 11.01
C ALA A 315 -1.46 -19.50 11.93
N ASN A 316 -2.38 -20.45 11.99
CA ASN A 316 -3.51 -20.43 12.92
C ASN A 316 -3.05 -20.38 14.39
N ALA A 317 -2.01 -21.13 14.75
CA ALA A 317 -1.45 -21.11 16.09
C ALA A 317 -0.85 -19.75 16.46
N VAL A 318 -0.17 -19.07 15.52
CA VAL A 318 0.38 -17.72 15.72
C VAL A 318 -0.71 -16.69 15.91
N ILE A 319 -1.71 -16.65 15.00
CA ILE A 319 -2.79 -15.68 15.10
C ILE A 319 -3.77 -16.01 16.22
N GLY A 320 -3.86 -17.27 16.60
CA GLY A 320 -4.64 -17.74 17.76
C GLY A 320 -4.20 -17.17 19.10
N LEU A 321 -3.02 -16.55 19.16
CA LEU A 321 -2.51 -15.84 20.33
C LEU A 321 -3.01 -14.39 20.43
N ALA A 322 -3.67 -13.86 19.39
CA ALA A 322 -4.24 -12.51 19.40
C ALA A 322 -5.36 -12.39 20.45
N ALA A 323 -5.39 -11.24 21.13
CA ALA A 323 -6.37 -10.98 22.21
C ALA A 323 -7.80 -10.87 21.66
N GLU A 324 -7.97 -10.23 20.50
CA GLU A 324 -9.25 -10.06 19.84
C GLU A 324 -9.15 -10.50 18.38
N ARG A 325 -10.07 -11.33 17.95
CA ARG A 325 -10.17 -11.80 16.56
C ARG A 325 -11.52 -12.47 16.32
N TYR A 326 -11.94 -12.55 15.06
CA TYR A 326 -12.97 -13.52 14.68
C TYR A 326 -12.41 -14.95 14.79
N THR A 327 -13.21 -15.84 15.37
CA THR A 327 -12.84 -17.25 15.46
C THR A 327 -12.96 -17.89 14.08
N LYS A 328 -11.82 -18.18 13.47
CA LYS A 328 -11.71 -18.91 12.21
C LYS A 328 -10.44 -19.76 12.23
N ASP A 329 -10.57 -21.03 12.00
CA ASP A 329 -9.45 -21.94 11.82
C ASP A 329 -9.40 -22.35 10.35
N LEU A 330 -8.38 -21.84 9.66
CA LEU A 330 -8.19 -22.16 8.24
C LEU A 330 -7.77 -23.62 8.11
N TRP A 331 -8.37 -24.30 7.15
CA TRP A 331 -8.03 -25.67 6.80
C TRP A 331 -7.87 -25.85 5.31
N SER A 332 -7.10 -26.85 4.88
CA SER A 332 -6.84 -27.13 3.47
C SER A 332 -6.83 -28.63 3.20
N GLU A 333 -7.34 -29.02 2.03
CA GLU A 333 -7.19 -30.38 1.49
C GLU A 333 -5.75 -30.65 1.00
N ARG A 334 -4.92 -29.60 0.88
CA ARG A 334 -3.53 -29.72 0.45
C ARG A 334 -2.67 -30.28 1.60
N GLY A 335 -2.62 -31.60 1.71
CA GLY A 335 -1.75 -32.28 2.67
C GLY A 335 -0.26 -32.13 2.30
N SER A 336 0.61 -32.15 3.31
CA SER A 336 2.06 -32.24 3.16
C SER A 336 2.64 -32.95 4.37
N ALA A 337 3.72 -33.72 4.20
CA ALA A 337 4.51 -34.24 5.30
C ALA A 337 5.51 -33.21 5.85
N GLU A 338 5.79 -32.14 5.08
CA GLU A 338 6.75 -31.10 5.44
C GLU A 338 6.07 -30.06 6.33
N LYS A 339 6.70 -29.78 7.48
CA LYS A 339 6.35 -28.66 8.34
C LYS A 339 7.10 -27.41 7.91
N PRO A 340 6.59 -26.21 8.19
CA PRO A 340 7.38 -25.00 8.05
C PRO A 340 8.64 -25.06 8.90
N GLU A 341 9.72 -24.45 8.40
CA GLU A 341 11.03 -24.46 9.02
C GLU A 341 11.24 -23.24 9.92
N ILE A 342 11.85 -23.45 11.10
CA ILE A 342 12.50 -22.38 11.86
C ILE A 342 14.00 -22.65 11.83
N VAL A 343 14.74 -21.70 11.28
CA VAL A 343 16.19 -21.85 11.06
C VAL A 343 16.94 -20.83 11.91
N VAL A 344 17.66 -21.32 12.88
CA VAL A 344 18.51 -20.49 13.74
C VAL A 344 19.87 -20.34 13.09
N VAL A 345 20.29 -19.09 12.85
CA VAL A 345 21.58 -18.74 12.26
C VAL A 345 22.39 -17.84 13.21
N ASN A 346 23.70 -17.74 13.02
CA ASN A 346 24.51 -16.94 13.93
C ASN A 346 24.27 -15.42 13.77
N ASP A 347 24.18 -14.95 12.53
CA ASP A 347 24.02 -13.53 12.19
C ASP A 347 23.36 -13.34 10.81
N GLU A 348 23.24 -12.07 10.36
CA GLU A 348 22.63 -11.71 9.08
C GLU A 348 23.44 -12.21 7.87
N ALA A 349 24.76 -12.36 8.00
CA ALA A 349 25.57 -12.92 6.92
C ALA A 349 25.31 -14.42 6.74
N ASP A 350 25.17 -15.16 7.84
CA ASP A 350 24.74 -16.56 7.81
C ASP A 350 23.30 -16.69 7.30
N GLN A 351 22.41 -15.78 7.69
CA GLN A 351 21.04 -15.71 7.17
C GLN A 351 21.04 -15.57 5.65
N ALA A 352 21.81 -14.63 5.10
CA ALA A 352 21.90 -14.41 3.66
C ALA A 352 22.42 -15.64 2.94
N ARG A 353 23.49 -16.27 3.46
CA ARG A 353 24.09 -17.51 2.88
C ARG A 353 23.08 -18.66 2.89
N TYR A 354 22.43 -18.90 4.02
CA TYR A 354 21.39 -19.94 4.14
C TYR A 354 20.29 -19.74 3.10
N VAL A 355 19.71 -18.52 3.04
CA VAL A 355 18.60 -18.22 2.12
C VAL A 355 19.01 -18.46 0.67
N VAL A 356 20.19 -17.99 0.27
CA VAL A 356 20.69 -18.18 -1.09
C VAL A 356 20.91 -19.66 -1.41
N GLU A 357 21.45 -20.45 -0.48
CA GLU A 357 21.61 -21.90 -0.67
C GLU A 357 20.26 -22.60 -0.85
N GLN A 358 19.24 -22.22 -0.07
CA GLN A 358 17.90 -22.81 -0.22
C GLN A 358 17.26 -22.41 -1.55
N ILE A 359 17.39 -21.15 -1.96
CA ILE A 359 16.89 -20.65 -3.25
C ILE A 359 17.49 -21.46 -4.41
N LEU A 360 18.82 -21.66 -4.40
CA LEU A 360 19.50 -22.41 -5.43
C LEU A 360 19.13 -23.90 -5.40
N SER A 361 19.09 -24.51 -4.22
CA SER A 361 18.67 -25.91 -4.05
C SER A 361 17.26 -26.16 -4.59
N ARG A 362 16.32 -25.27 -4.28
CA ARG A 362 14.95 -25.37 -4.80
C ARG A 362 14.88 -25.09 -6.30
N ARG A 363 15.72 -24.20 -6.82
CA ARG A 363 15.84 -23.96 -8.26
C ARG A 363 16.38 -25.20 -8.99
N GLU A 364 17.38 -25.85 -8.46
CA GLU A 364 17.91 -27.12 -8.98
C GLU A 364 16.85 -28.23 -8.95
N ALA A 365 15.98 -28.22 -7.96
CA ALA A 365 14.80 -29.11 -7.88
C ALA A 365 13.66 -28.70 -8.84
N GLY A 366 13.83 -27.67 -9.67
CA GLY A 366 12.87 -27.24 -10.70
C GLY A 366 11.90 -26.12 -10.26
N LEU A 367 12.14 -25.46 -9.12
CA LEU A 367 11.33 -24.33 -8.68
C LEU A 367 11.92 -23.02 -9.21
N ALA A 368 11.23 -22.36 -10.16
CA ALA A 368 11.63 -21.07 -10.72
C ALA A 368 11.85 -20.00 -9.63
N LEU A 369 12.75 -19.04 -9.86
CA LEU A 369 13.00 -17.92 -8.94
C LEU A 369 11.74 -17.07 -8.72
N LEU A 370 10.97 -16.79 -9.78
CA LEU A 370 9.67 -16.10 -9.72
C LEU A 370 8.65 -16.77 -8.79
N SER A 371 8.82 -18.06 -8.51
CA SER A 371 7.96 -18.81 -7.57
C SER A 371 8.48 -18.74 -6.13
N GLN A 372 9.56 -18.00 -5.86
CA GLN A 372 10.18 -17.86 -4.56
C GLN A 372 10.21 -16.40 -4.15
N ALA A 373 10.01 -16.10 -2.87
CA ALA A 373 10.07 -14.74 -2.34
C ALA A 373 10.77 -14.69 -0.99
N VAL A 374 11.52 -13.62 -0.77
CA VAL A 374 12.10 -13.28 0.52
C VAL A 374 11.37 -12.09 1.09
N LEU A 375 10.81 -12.25 2.28
CA LEU A 375 9.99 -11.27 2.96
C LEU A 375 10.70 -10.72 4.20
N PHE A 376 10.62 -9.41 4.39
CA PHE A 376 11.24 -8.72 5.52
C PHE A 376 10.36 -7.57 6.03
N ARG A 377 10.59 -7.17 7.29
CA ARG A 377 9.81 -6.11 7.94
C ARG A 377 10.16 -4.71 7.43
N ALA A 378 11.44 -4.43 7.26
CA ALA A 378 11.97 -3.14 6.80
C ALA A 378 12.94 -3.36 5.63
N ALA A 379 13.03 -2.38 4.73
CA ALA A 379 13.79 -2.52 3.48
C ALA A 379 15.30 -2.72 3.69
N ASP A 380 15.86 -2.22 4.78
CA ASP A 380 17.27 -2.39 5.17
C ASP A 380 17.61 -3.81 5.63
N HIS A 381 16.62 -4.60 6.05
CA HIS A 381 16.84 -5.99 6.47
C HIS A 381 17.30 -6.93 5.35
N SER A 382 17.14 -6.55 4.08
CA SER A 382 17.61 -7.34 2.93
C SER A 382 19.02 -7.00 2.47
N ALA A 383 19.67 -5.95 3.03
CA ALA A 383 20.94 -5.43 2.50
C ALA A 383 22.04 -6.49 2.38
N GLN A 384 22.25 -7.33 3.40
CA GLN A 384 23.24 -8.41 3.35
C GLN A 384 22.90 -9.49 2.32
N LEU A 385 21.60 -9.77 2.17
CA LEU A 385 21.12 -10.72 1.17
C LEU A 385 21.32 -10.19 -0.26
N GLU A 386 21.08 -8.91 -0.51
CA GLU A 386 21.29 -8.27 -1.82
C GLU A 386 22.74 -8.39 -2.25
N ILE A 387 23.70 -8.14 -1.34
CA ILE A 387 25.13 -8.31 -1.61
C ILE A 387 25.45 -9.76 -1.99
N GLU A 388 24.89 -10.75 -1.26
CA GLU A 388 25.16 -12.16 -1.55
C GLU A 388 24.51 -12.63 -2.86
N LEU A 389 23.32 -12.11 -3.22
CA LEU A 389 22.64 -12.38 -4.49
C LEU A 389 23.44 -11.83 -5.68
N VAL A 390 23.90 -10.58 -5.60
CA VAL A 390 24.77 -9.96 -6.62
C VAL A 390 26.07 -10.75 -6.78
N ARG A 391 26.71 -11.13 -5.67
CA ARG A 391 27.95 -11.92 -5.67
C ARG A 391 27.81 -13.26 -6.38
N ARG A 392 26.61 -13.88 -6.34
CA ARG A 392 26.31 -15.16 -7.00
C ARG A 392 25.59 -15.02 -8.33
N ASN A 393 25.46 -13.80 -8.86
CA ASN A 393 24.76 -13.51 -10.11
C ASN A 393 23.32 -14.06 -10.14
N ILE A 394 22.59 -13.94 -9.02
CA ILE A 394 21.17 -14.31 -8.95
C ILE A 394 20.34 -13.07 -9.24
N PRO A 395 19.56 -13.04 -10.33
CA PRO A 395 18.73 -11.90 -10.64
C PRO A 395 17.58 -11.78 -9.62
N PHE A 396 17.30 -10.55 -9.18
CA PHE A 396 16.22 -10.28 -8.25
C PHE A 396 15.56 -8.93 -8.53
N VAL A 397 14.30 -8.78 -8.07
CA VAL A 397 13.55 -7.52 -8.04
C VAL A 397 13.15 -7.24 -6.61
N LYS A 398 13.41 -6.02 -6.15
CA LYS A 398 13.04 -5.56 -4.81
C LYS A 398 11.81 -4.65 -4.87
N PHE A 399 10.75 -5.03 -4.15
CA PHE A 399 9.57 -4.21 -3.97
C PHE A 399 9.65 -3.45 -2.65
N GLY A 400 9.39 -2.11 -2.70
CA GLY A 400 9.44 -1.24 -1.53
C GLY A 400 10.59 -0.23 -1.55
N GLY A 401 11.21 0.03 -2.72
CA GLY A 401 12.18 1.12 -2.95
C GLY A 401 11.55 2.42 -3.44
N LEU A 402 12.39 3.39 -3.88
CA LEU A 402 11.95 4.63 -4.52
C LEU A 402 11.07 4.31 -5.73
N LYS A 403 9.89 4.90 -5.75
CA LYS A 403 8.93 4.65 -6.83
C LYS A 403 9.38 5.39 -8.09
N PHE A 404 9.21 4.79 -9.26
CA PHE A 404 9.41 5.39 -10.58
C PHE A 404 8.84 6.82 -10.68
N LEU A 405 7.63 7.04 -10.15
CA LEU A 405 6.98 8.35 -10.12
C LEU A 405 7.63 9.36 -9.14
N GLU A 406 8.51 8.92 -8.26
CA GLU A 406 9.23 9.81 -7.33
C GLU A 406 10.53 10.36 -7.96
N SER A 407 10.94 9.84 -9.11
CA SER A 407 12.11 10.34 -9.83
C SER A 407 11.88 11.78 -10.32
N THR A 408 12.95 12.58 -10.28
CA THR A 408 12.88 14.04 -10.51
C THR A 408 12.30 14.38 -11.88
N HIS A 409 12.76 13.73 -12.95
CA HIS A 409 12.35 13.99 -14.33
C HIS A 409 10.89 13.62 -14.60
N VAL A 410 10.40 12.54 -13.97
CA VAL A 410 8.98 12.16 -14.05
C VAL A 410 8.11 13.19 -13.31
N LYS A 411 8.52 13.62 -12.13
CA LYS A 411 7.82 14.70 -11.38
C LYS A 411 7.81 16.01 -12.13
N ASP A 412 8.88 16.34 -12.88
CA ASP A 412 8.94 17.56 -13.68
C ASP A 412 7.90 17.55 -14.78
N VAL A 413 7.83 16.47 -15.56
CA VAL A 413 6.84 16.29 -16.63
C VAL A 413 5.41 16.33 -16.08
N LEU A 414 5.15 15.59 -14.99
CA LEU A 414 3.83 15.57 -14.36
C LEU A 414 3.44 16.95 -13.79
N ALA A 415 4.39 17.70 -13.25
CA ALA A 415 4.12 19.07 -12.80
C ALA A 415 3.68 19.98 -13.95
N VAL A 416 4.32 19.91 -15.11
CA VAL A 416 3.90 20.67 -16.30
C VAL A 416 2.48 20.30 -16.72
N VAL A 417 2.16 19.01 -16.80
CA VAL A 417 0.82 18.54 -17.17
C VAL A 417 -0.22 19.03 -16.17
N ARG A 418 0.06 18.94 -14.86
CA ARG A 418 -0.85 19.41 -13.80
C ARG A 418 -1.05 20.92 -13.83
N TRP A 419 0.04 21.68 -13.98
CA TRP A 419 -0.04 23.14 -14.01
C TRP A 419 -0.85 23.66 -15.21
N LEU A 420 -0.67 23.04 -16.37
CA LEU A 420 -1.45 23.43 -17.57
C LEU A 420 -2.88 22.89 -17.54
N GLU A 421 -3.22 21.91 -16.67
CA GLU A 421 -4.59 21.54 -16.35
C GLU A 421 -5.24 22.52 -15.36
N ASN A 422 -4.51 22.87 -14.31
CA ASN A 422 -4.91 23.84 -13.30
C ASN A 422 -3.82 24.92 -13.13
N PRO A 423 -3.91 26.06 -13.83
CA PRO A 423 -2.93 27.14 -13.71
C PRO A 423 -2.81 27.74 -12.31
N ARG A 424 -3.77 27.47 -11.43
CA ARG A 424 -3.75 27.88 -10.02
C ARG A 424 -2.99 26.93 -9.11
N ASP A 425 -2.60 25.73 -9.61
CA ASP A 425 -1.70 24.81 -8.89
C ASP A 425 -0.30 25.46 -8.81
N ARG A 426 -0.11 26.24 -7.74
CA ARG A 426 1.09 27.03 -7.52
C ARG A 426 2.34 26.15 -7.37
N MET A 427 2.22 24.96 -6.78
CA MET A 427 3.34 24.05 -6.59
C MET A 427 3.80 23.45 -7.92
N ALA A 428 2.87 22.97 -8.72
CA ALA A 428 3.16 22.47 -10.06
C ALA A 428 3.74 23.58 -10.96
N GLY A 429 3.16 24.77 -10.93
CA GLY A 429 3.66 25.93 -11.67
C GLY A 429 5.05 26.38 -11.24
N PHE A 430 5.32 26.41 -9.94
CA PHE A 430 6.62 26.78 -9.41
C PHE A 430 7.73 25.80 -9.88
N ARG A 431 7.44 24.51 -9.87
CA ARG A 431 8.34 23.48 -10.37
C ARG A 431 8.54 23.63 -11.89
N SER A 432 7.47 23.77 -12.66
CA SER A 432 7.50 23.86 -14.11
C SER A 432 8.29 25.09 -14.61
N LEU A 433 8.09 26.25 -13.97
CA LEU A 433 8.78 27.49 -14.35
C LEU A 433 10.29 27.42 -14.08
N GLN A 434 10.71 26.74 -13.04
CA GLN A 434 12.14 26.57 -12.72
C GLN A 434 12.87 25.61 -13.68
N LEU A 435 12.17 24.90 -14.54
CA LEU A 435 12.78 24.15 -15.64
C LEU A 435 13.37 25.09 -16.71
N LEU A 436 12.89 26.32 -16.81
CA LEU A 436 13.39 27.27 -17.79
C LEU A 436 14.73 27.86 -17.36
N PRO A 437 15.68 28.09 -18.30
CA PRO A 437 16.96 28.71 -18.00
C PRO A 437 16.78 30.09 -17.35
N GLY A 438 17.50 30.34 -16.25
CA GLY A 438 17.50 31.63 -15.56
C GLY A 438 16.21 32.02 -14.82
N VAL A 439 15.22 31.13 -14.77
CA VAL A 439 14.02 31.30 -13.94
C VAL A 439 14.31 30.72 -12.54
N GLY A 440 14.66 31.60 -11.62
CA GLY A 440 14.83 31.24 -10.21
C GLY A 440 13.54 31.38 -9.40
N PRO A 441 13.56 31.00 -8.11
CA PRO A 441 12.38 31.03 -7.23
C PRO A 441 11.64 32.35 -7.19
N LYS A 442 12.34 33.49 -7.20
CA LYS A 442 11.73 34.83 -7.18
C LYS A 442 10.98 35.15 -8.47
N THR A 443 11.54 34.77 -9.62
CA THR A 443 10.90 34.97 -10.92
C THR A 443 9.69 34.06 -11.07
N ALA A 444 9.81 32.79 -10.72
CA ALA A 444 8.69 31.84 -10.72
C ALA A 444 7.54 32.34 -9.85
N ALA A 445 7.82 32.84 -8.64
CA ALA A 445 6.80 33.40 -7.76
C ALA A 445 6.07 34.58 -8.40
N ARG A 446 6.80 35.54 -9.05
CA ARG A 446 6.20 36.67 -9.74
C ARG A 446 5.30 36.29 -10.91
N VAL A 447 5.68 35.29 -11.69
CA VAL A 447 4.83 34.75 -12.77
C VAL A 447 3.55 34.16 -12.17
N LEU A 448 3.66 33.36 -11.14
CA LEU A 448 2.51 32.73 -10.49
C LEU A 448 1.60 33.75 -9.81
N ASP A 449 2.14 34.80 -9.21
CA ASP A 449 1.36 35.92 -8.66
C ASP A 449 0.54 36.60 -9.75
N ALA A 450 1.13 36.80 -10.96
CA ALA A 450 0.43 37.38 -12.10
C ALA A 450 -0.68 36.43 -12.62
N VAL A 451 -0.40 35.14 -12.71
CA VAL A 451 -1.37 34.14 -13.15
C VAL A 451 -2.52 33.98 -12.13
N GLU A 452 -2.25 34.08 -10.85
CA GLU A 452 -3.24 33.94 -9.79
C GLU A 452 -4.31 35.02 -9.79
N ILE A 453 -3.91 36.29 -10.04
CA ILE A 453 -4.83 37.44 -10.08
C ILE A 453 -5.52 37.61 -11.40
N ALA A 454 -5.05 36.95 -12.47
CA ALA A 454 -5.61 37.11 -13.81
C ALA A 454 -6.93 36.36 -13.98
N THR A 455 -7.87 36.94 -14.66
CA THR A 455 -9.10 36.28 -15.12
C THR A 455 -8.77 35.20 -16.16
N GLU A 456 -7.81 35.51 -17.05
CA GLU A 456 -7.33 34.64 -18.12
C GLU A 456 -5.86 34.26 -17.84
N PRO A 457 -5.56 33.09 -17.25
CA PRO A 457 -4.19 32.65 -16.90
C PRO A 457 -3.22 32.67 -18.08
N LEU A 458 -3.67 32.22 -19.25
CA LEU A 458 -2.85 32.21 -20.46
C LEU A 458 -2.41 33.63 -20.86
N PHE A 459 -3.31 34.62 -20.81
CA PHE A 459 -2.99 36.02 -21.12
C PHE A 459 -1.94 36.58 -20.14
N ALA A 460 -2.00 36.21 -18.88
CA ALA A 460 -0.99 36.62 -17.89
C ALA A 460 0.40 36.06 -18.24
N LEU A 461 0.47 34.81 -18.68
CA LEU A 461 1.73 34.21 -19.14
C LEU A 461 2.28 34.87 -20.39
N GLU A 462 1.41 35.20 -21.36
CA GLU A 462 1.78 35.87 -22.60
C GLU A 462 2.24 37.32 -22.40
N SER A 463 1.65 38.00 -21.42
CA SER A 463 1.96 39.38 -21.09
C SER A 463 3.19 39.51 -20.15
N PHE A 464 3.70 38.41 -19.59
CA PHE A 464 4.83 38.43 -18.69
C PHE A 464 6.15 38.62 -19.47
N GLU A 465 6.96 39.59 -19.05
CA GLU A 465 8.28 39.81 -19.63
C GLU A 465 9.27 38.71 -19.16
N ALA A 466 9.64 37.85 -20.12
CA ALA A 466 10.55 36.75 -19.85
C ALA A 466 11.94 37.23 -19.42
N PRO A 467 12.60 36.59 -18.47
CA PRO A 467 14.01 36.85 -18.14
C PRO A 467 14.90 36.67 -19.39
N PRO A 468 15.97 37.47 -19.55
CA PRO A 468 16.84 37.35 -20.73
C PRO A 468 17.38 35.96 -20.99
N ALA A 469 17.69 35.20 -19.93
CA ALA A 469 18.16 33.81 -20.03
C ALA A 469 17.10 32.79 -20.44
N ALA A 470 15.81 33.13 -20.27
CA ALA A 470 14.68 32.31 -20.68
C ALA A 470 14.09 32.73 -22.03
N ALA A 471 14.62 33.79 -22.67
CA ALA A 471 14.05 34.41 -23.87
C ALA A 471 13.85 33.42 -25.04
N GLU A 472 14.74 32.43 -25.19
CA GLU A 472 14.61 31.40 -26.24
C GLU A 472 13.60 30.32 -25.89
N ALA A 473 13.51 29.90 -24.60
CA ALA A 473 12.64 28.82 -24.16
C ALA A 473 11.22 29.27 -23.79
N TRP A 474 11.02 30.56 -23.52
CA TRP A 474 9.72 31.10 -23.12
C TRP A 474 8.63 30.99 -24.20
N PRO A 475 8.92 31.27 -25.49
CA PRO A 475 7.95 31.07 -26.58
C PRO A 475 7.46 29.63 -26.70
N ASP A 476 8.35 28.65 -26.46
CA ASP A 476 8.00 27.22 -26.51
C ASP A 476 7.07 26.84 -25.35
N LEU A 477 7.31 27.39 -24.16
CA LEU A 477 6.38 27.23 -23.02
C LEU A 477 5.01 27.85 -23.36
N LEU A 478 4.96 29.03 -23.97
CA LEU A 478 3.69 29.65 -24.35
C LEU A 478 2.95 28.86 -25.44
N ALA A 479 3.67 28.31 -26.41
CA ALA A 479 3.09 27.43 -27.42
C ALA A 479 2.48 26.16 -26.79
N LEU A 480 3.19 25.54 -25.87
CA LEU A 480 2.70 24.42 -25.12
C LEU A 480 1.47 24.78 -24.27
N ALA A 481 1.52 25.92 -23.56
CA ALA A 481 0.41 26.39 -22.75
C ALA A 481 -0.85 26.64 -23.59
N ARG A 482 -0.74 27.29 -24.77
CA ARG A 482 -1.87 27.48 -25.70
C ARG A 482 -2.47 26.14 -26.13
N SER A 483 -1.64 25.15 -26.42
CA SER A 483 -2.10 23.84 -26.87
C SER A 483 -2.84 23.09 -25.76
N LEU A 484 -2.27 23.04 -24.54
CA LEU A 484 -2.79 22.22 -23.45
C LEU A 484 -3.92 22.88 -22.65
N MET A 485 -3.95 24.23 -22.59
CA MET A 485 -5.03 24.96 -21.92
C MET A 485 -6.28 25.12 -22.79
N ALA A 486 -6.20 24.71 -24.04
CA ALA A 486 -7.37 24.70 -24.94
C ALA A 486 -8.42 23.68 -24.45
N PRO A 487 -9.72 23.99 -24.49
CA PRO A 487 -10.80 23.14 -23.95
C PRO A 487 -10.87 21.70 -24.52
N ALA A 488 -10.29 21.48 -25.70
CA ALA A 488 -10.33 20.20 -26.40
C ALA A 488 -8.92 19.70 -26.78
N ALA A 489 -7.94 19.90 -25.90
CA ALA A 489 -6.59 19.38 -26.14
C ALA A 489 -6.63 17.86 -26.34
N PRO A 490 -6.15 17.34 -27.49
CA PRO A 490 -6.27 15.91 -27.79
C PRO A 490 -5.37 15.08 -26.88
N TRP A 491 -5.93 14.04 -26.27
CA TRP A 491 -5.20 13.10 -25.44
C TRP A 491 -5.04 11.76 -26.20
N PRO A 492 -3.87 11.07 -26.19
CA PRO A 492 -2.64 11.34 -25.41
C PRO A 492 -1.65 12.32 -26.07
N SER A 493 -1.92 12.87 -27.25
CA SER A 493 -0.99 13.74 -27.98
C SER A 493 -0.55 14.97 -27.17
N ALA A 494 -1.40 15.49 -26.27
CA ALA A 494 -1.01 16.57 -25.35
C ALA A 494 0.15 16.14 -24.42
N PHE A 495 0.20 14.88 -23.98
CA PHE A 495 1.29 14.38 -23.15
C PHE A 495 2.60 14.24 -23.93
N GLU A 496 2.53 13.76 -25.18
CA GLU A 496 3.69 13.67 -26.10
C GLU A 496 4.30 15.07 -26.33
N GLN A 497 3.48 16.11 -26.46
CA GLN A 497 3.97 17.49 -26.58
C GLN A 497 4.73 17.95 -25.33
N VAL A 498 4.29 17.60 -24.13
CA VAL A 498 4.99 17.92 -22.88
C VAL A 498 6.33 17.20 -22.81
N VAL A 499 6.39 15.91 -23.15
CA VAL A 499 7.65 15.14 -23.18
C VAL A 499 8.63 15.71 -24.20
N ALA A 500 8.15 16.04 -25.39
CA ALA A 500 8.98 16.68 -26.44
C ALA A 500 9.50 18.06 -26.00
N TRP A 501 8.67 18.88 -25.34
CA TRP A 501 9.09 20.15 -24.77
C TRP A 501 10.10 19.97 -23.63
N TYR A 502 9.97 18.92 -22.83
CA TYR A 502 10.87 18.66 -21.70
C TYR A 502 12.24 18.11 -22.14
N GLN A 503 12.36 17.48 -23.30
CA GLN A 503 13.58 16.80 -23.75
C GLN A 503 14.84 17.70 -23.70
N PRO A 504 14.86 18.96 -24.21
CA PRO A 504 16.02 19.86 -24.08
C PRO A 504 16.36 20.20 -22.63
N HIS A 505 15.35 20.28 -21.77
CA HIS A 505 15.55 20.52 -20.34
C HIS A 505 16.14 19.30 -19.64
N LEU A 506 15.73 18.09 -19.99
CA LEU A 506 16.26 16.83 -19.50
C LEU A 506 17.77 16.73 -19.79
N GLU A 507 18.16 16.99 -21.03
CA GLU A 507 19.58 16.95 -21.46
C GLU A 507 20.43 18.00 -20.76
N ARG A 508 19.87 19.16 -20.43
CA ARG A 508 20.55 20.21 -19.69
C ARG A 508 20.66 19.95 -18.20
N LEU A 509 19.70 19.26 -17.60
CA LEU A 509 19.59 19.08 -16.15
C LEU A 509 20.22 17.78 -15.64
N HIS A 510 20.39 16.78 -16.52
CA HIS A 510 20.80 15.43 -16.11
C HIS A 510 21.87 14.86 -17.02
N ASP A 511 22.98 14.38 -16.46
CA ASP A 511 24.07 13.74 -17.19
C ASP A 511 23.66 12.36 -17.75
N ASP A 512 22.66 11.71 -17.16
CA ASP A 512 22.10 10.40 -17.52
C ASP A 512 20.81 10.52 -18.36
N ALA A 513 20.66 11.62 -19.12
CA ALA A 513 19.47 11.91 -19.93
C ALA A 513 18.96 10.75 -20.80
N PRO A 514 19.82 9.90 -21.47
CA PRO A 514 19.31 8.79 -22.26
C PRO A 514 18.57 7.73 -21.45
N ALA A 515 19.02 7.42 -20.23
CA ALA A 515 18.32 6.46 -19.34
C ALA A 515 16.97 7.04 -18.88
N ARG A 516 16.95 8.32 -18.51
CA ARG A 516 15.73 9.02 -18.07
C ARG A 516 14.72 9.21 -19.21
N ALA A 517 15.17 9.37 -20.44
CA ALA A 517 14.29 9.43 -21.61
C ALA A 517 13.52 8.11 -21.82
N ALA A 518 14.12 6.96 -21.50
CA ALA A 518 13.42 5.68 -21.55
C ALA A 518 12.28 5.60 -20.53
N ASP A 519 12.46 6.17 -19.34
CA ASP A 519 11.40 6.29 -18.33
C ASP A 519 10.24 7.16 -18.84
N LEU A 520 10.53 8.27 -19.51
CA LEU A 520 9.51 9.14 -20.09
C LEU A 520 8.74 8.45 -21.22
N GLN A 521 9.41 7.66 -22.07
CA GLN A 521 8.73 6.83 -23.07
C GLN A 521 7.81 5.77 -22.46
N GLN A 522 8.20 5.22 -21.29
CA GLN A 522 7.32 4.32 -20.55
C GLN A 522 6.10 5.07 -20.02
N LEU A 523 6.29 6.30 -19.51
CA LEU A 523 5.20 7.14 -19.02
C LEU A 523 4.23 7.53 -20.15
N GLU A 524 4.72 7.81 -21.37
CA GLU A 524 3.89 8.02 -22.57
C GLU A 524 3.01 6.81 -22.89
N ARG A 525 3.59 5.61 -22.86
CA ARG A 525 2.83 4.36 -23.05
C ARG A 525 1.75 4.18 -21.99
N ILE A 526 2.05 4.53 -20.74
CA ILE A 526 1.07 4.51 -19.66
C ILE A 526 -0.03 5.55 -19.93
N ALA A 527 0.33 6.79 -20.29
CA ALA A 527 -0.60 7.87 -20.59
C ALA A 527 -1.59 7.51 -21.71
N ALA A 528 -1.11 6.80 -22.75
CA ALA A 528 -1.93 6.36 -23.87
C ALA A 528 -3.03 5.34 -23.49
N THR A 529 -2.95 4.69 -22.33
CA THR A 529 -3.97 3.76 -21.84
C THR A 529 -5.18 4.46 -21.20
N TYR A 530 -5.11 5.78 -21.01
CA TYR A 530 -6.16 6.56 -20.37
C TYR A 530 -7.00 7.34 -21.40
N ALA A 531 -8.27 7.51 -21.07
CA ALA A 531 -9.21 8.20 -21.96
C ALA A 531 -9.07 9.73 -21.92
N SER A 532 -8.50 10.29 -20.83
CA SER A 532 -8.34 11.75 -20.66
C SER A 532 -7.15 12.09 -19.77
N ARG A 533 -6.66 13.31 -19.90
CA ARG A 533 -5.60 13.91 -19.07
C ARG A 533 -5.97 13.91 -17.58
N GLU A 534 -7.17 14.35 -17.27
CA GLU A 534 -7.71 14.39 -15.92
C GLU A 534 -7.69 12.99 -15.27
N ARG A 535 -8.18 11.98 -16.01
CA ARG A 535 -8.19 10.61 -15.53
C ARG A 535 -6.79 10.05 -15.33
N PHE A 536 -5.87 10.34 -16.27
CA PHE A 536 -4.47 9.97 -16.15
C PHE A 536 -3.83 10.56 -14.88
N LEU A 537 -3.92 11.88 -14.70
CA LEU A 537 -3.36 12.56 -13.52
C LEU A 537 -3.95 12.04 -12.22
N THR A 538 -5.27 11.89 -12.16
CA THR A 538 -5.96 11.38 -10.98
C THR A 538 -5.51 9.97 -10.63
N GLU A 539 -5.57 9.06 -11.60
CA GLU A 539 -5.29 7.67 -11.34
C GLU A 539 -3.80 7.40 -11.11
N LEU A 540 -2.91 8.14 -11.79
CA LEU A 540 -1.47 8.03 -11.56
C LEU A 540 -1.06 8.54 -10.17
N THR A 541 -1.71 9.61 -9.70
CA THR A 541 -1.46 10.17 -8.37
C THR A 541 -1.99 9.24 -7.27
N LEU A 542 -3.20 8.69 -7.44
CA LEU A 542 -3.85 7.88 -6.41
C LEU A 542 -3.29 6.46 -6.27
N ASP A 543 -2.83 5.86 -7.36
CA ASP A 543 -2.31 4.49 -7.39
C ASP A 543 -1.15 4.38 -8.39
N PRO A 544 0.04 4.84 -8.00
CA PRO A 544 1.20 4.81 -8.86
C PRO A 544 1.53 3.37 -9.27
N PRO A 545 1.93 3.13 -10.55
CA PRO A 545 2.38 1.82 -10.97
C PRO A 545 3.55 1.34 -10.10
N ASP A 546 3.52 0.05 -9.71
CA ASP A 546 4.61 -0.56 -8.95
C ASP A 546 5.92 -0.43 -9.74
N ALA A 547 6.85 0.36 -9.22
CA ALA A 547 8.15 0.53 -9.85
C ALA A 547 9.15 -0.48 -9.32
N SER A 548 9.90 -1.06 -10.21
CA SER A 548 11.10 -1.84 -9.92
C SER A 548 12.26 -0.94 -9.47
N SER A 549 13.15 -1.45 -8.62
CA SER A 549 14.33 -0.72 -8.14
C SER A 549 15.39 -0.52 -9.23
N ASP A 550 16.03 0.66 -9.23
CA ASP A 550 17.02 1.10 -10.23
C ASP A 550 18.36 0.34 -10.22
N GLU A 551 18.65 -0.51 -9.21
CA GLU A 551 19.99 -1.07 -9.03
C GLU A 551 20.27 -2.37 -9.81
N SER A 552 19.26 -3.08 -10.32
CA SER A 552 19.46 -4.36 -11.03
C SER A 552 18.96 -4.39 -12.48
N GLY A 553 18.55 -3.26 -13.05
CA GLY A 553 17.87 -3.21 -14.34
C GLY A 553 16.53 -3.98 -14.29
N VAL A 554 15.50 -3.47 -14.97
CA VAL A 554 14.21 -4.20 -15.03
C VAL A 554 14.46 -5.50 -15.79
N PRO A 555 14.34 -6.69 -15.14
CA PRO A 555 14.44 -7.94 -15.87
C PRO A 555 13.39 -7.94 -16.98
N LEU A 556 13.76 -8.39 -18.17
CA LEU A 556 12.80 -8.58 -19.25
C LEU A 556 11.70 -9.53 -18.74
N ARG A 557 10.45 -9.33 -19.15
CA ARG A 557 9.30 -10.13 -18.68
C ARG A 557 9.46 -11.65 -18.79
N ASP A 558 10.40 -12.09 -19.61
CA ASP A 558 10.71 -13.48 -19.87
C ASP A 558 11.89 -14.02 -19.03
N GLU A 559 12.49 -13.21 -18.15
CA GLU A 559 13.58 -13.63 -17.27
C GLU A 559 13.05 -14.17 -15.94
N ASP A 560 13.71 -15.23 -15.44
CA ASP A 560 13.43 -15.83 -14.13
C ASP A 560 14.22 -15.09 -13.05
N TYR A 561 13.54 -14.35 -12.16
CA TYR A 561 14.16 -13.56 -11.09
C TYR A 561 13.48 -13.80 -9.73
N LEU A 562 14.26 -13.60 -8.66
CA LEU A 562 13.79 -13.72 -7.28
C LEU A 562 13.01 -12.47 -6.84
N ILE A 563 12.00 -12.65 -6.01
CA ILE A 563 11.25 -11.56 -5.42
C ILE A 563 11.79 -11.22 -4.03
N LEU A 564 12.23 -9.99 -3.82
CA LEU A 564 12.50 -9.41 -2.50
C LEU A 564 11.39 -8.41 -2.18
N SER A 565 10.75 -8.52 -1.01
CA SER A 565 9.61 -7.65 -0.69
C SER A 565 9.48 -7.38 0.81
N THR A 566 9.06 -6.17 1.15
CA THR A 566 8.52 -5.96 2.49
C THR A 566 7.23 -6.76 2.66
N ILE A 567 6.93 -7.18 3.90
CA ILE A 567 5.70 -7.94 4.18
C ILE A 567 4.45 -7.14 3.80
N HIS A 568 4.48 -5.81 3.95
CA HIS A 568 3.37 -4.94 3.55
C HIS A 568 3.12 -4.98 2.04
N SER A 569 4.18 -4.89 1.23
CA SER A 569 4.08 -4.94 -0.23
C SER A 569 3.74 -6.35 -0.76
N ALA A 570 4.03 -7.40 0.02
CA ALA A 570 3.70 -8.78 -0.29
C ALA A 570 2.21 -9.13 -0.05
N LYS A 571 1.43 -8.23 0.58
CA LYS A 571 0.00 -8.48 0.82
C LYS A 571 -0.75 -8.63 -0.51
N GLY A 572 -1.60 -9.65 -0.59
CA GLY A 572 -2.32 -10.02 -1.83
C GLY A 572 -1.56 -10.96 -2.76
N GLN A 573 -0.24 -11.08 -2.63
CA GLN A 573 0.60 -11.98 -3.44
C GLN A 573 0.78 -13.35 -2.78
N GLU A 574 1.37 -14.32 -3.54
CA GLU A 574 1.63 -15.67 -3.03
C GLU A 574 2.73 -16.35 -3.85
N TRP A 575 3.55 -17.17 -3.19
CA TRP A 575 4.67 -17.88 -3.80
C TRP A 575 4.74 -19.33 -3.31
N LYS A 576 5.36 -20.19 -4.10
CA LYS A 576 5.56 -21.60 -3.72
C LYS A 576 6.50 -21.70 -2.53
N ALA A 577 7.57 -20.93 -2.50
CA ALA A 577 8.50 -20.87 -1.38
C ALA A 577 8.64 -19.44 -0.84
N VAL A 578 8.57 -19.28 0.47
CA VAL A 578 8.71 -18.00 1.17
C VAL A 578 9.76 -18.12 2.27
N TYR A 579 10.67 -17.16 2.31
CA TYR A 579 11.69 -16.98 3.32
C TYR A 579 11.38 -15.71 4.11
N VAL A 580 11.23 -15.80 5.43
CA VAL A 580 10.98 -14.65 6.30
C VAL A 580 12.26 -14.33 7.05
N LEU A 581 12.82 -13.13 6.83
CA LEU A 581 14.05 -12.69 7.46
C LEU A 581 13.81 -12.07 8.84
N ASN A 582 14.84 -12.13 9.69
CA ASN A 582 14.94 -11.41 10.96
C ASN A 582 13.71 -11.61 11.87
N ALA A 583 13.28 -12.89 12.04
CA ALA A 583 12.17 -13.21 12.92
C ALA A 583 12.61 -13.21 14.42
N VAL A 584 13.07 -12.04 14.87
CA VAL A 584 13.60 -11.79 16.22
C VAL A 584 12.93 -10.57 16.85
N ASP A 585 12.85 -10.52 18.18
CA ASP A 585 12.43 -9.34 18.91
C ASP A 585 13.38 -8.17 18.60
N GLY A 586 12.82 -6.98 18.36
CA GLY A 586 13.53 -5.79 17.87
C GLY A 586 13.38 -5.57 16.37
N CYS A 587 13.23 -6.66 15.57
CA CYS A 587 12.91 -6.59 14.15
C CYS A 587 11.43 -6.95 13.89
N MET A 588 10.91 -7.99 14.57
CA MET A 588 9.53 -8.46 14.48
C MET A 588 9.06 -9.04 15.83
N PRO A 589 8.38 -8.24 16.67
CA PRO A 589 7.98 -6.84 16.46
C PRO A 589 9.18 -5.89 16.35
N SER A 590 9.01 -4.83 15.55
CA SER A 590 9.93 -3.70 15.51
C SER A 590 9.92 -2.96 16.84
N ASP A 591 11.09 -2.53 17.34
CA ASP A 591 11.18 -1.73 18.58
C ASP A 591 10.32 -0.46 18.52
N LEU A 592 10.13 0.11 17.32
CA LEU A 592 9.31 1.29 17.10
C LEU A 592 7.79 1.01 17.18
N ALA A 593 7.37 -0.25 17.19
CA ALA A 593 5.98 -0.71 17.18
C ALA A 593 5.66 -1.57 18.41
N THR A 594 6.18 -1.19 19.57
CA THR A 594 5.96 -1.89 20.86
C THR A 594 5.42 -0.98 21.95
N GLY A 595 4.99 0.24 21.57
CA GLY A 595 4.48 1.24 22.53
C GLY A 595 3.10 0.90 23.09
N THR A 596 2.25 0.22 22.31
CA THR A 596 0.90 -0.18 22.71
C THR A 596 0.63 -1.65 22.41
N THR A 597 -0.42 -2.19 23.02
CA THR A 597 -0.86 -3.57 22.76
C THR A 597 -1.33 -3.72 21.31
N GLU A 598 -2.01 -2.70 20.77
CA GLU A 598 -2.52 -2.67 19.41
C GLU A 598 -1.40 -2.74 18.37
N GLU A 599 -0.29 -2.03 18.59
CA GLU A 599 0.90 -2.08 17.74
C GLU A 599 1.52 -3.48 17.75
N ILE A 600 1.65 -4.10 18.94
CA ILE A 600 2.17 -5.47 19.07
C ILE A 600 1.26 -6.46 18.33
N GLU A 601 -0.06 -6.31 18.44
CA GLU A 601 -1.01 -7.18 17.73
C GLU A 601 -0.97 -6.96 16.20
N GLU A 602 -0.70 -5.73 15.73
CA GLU A 602 -0.47 -5.47 14.29
C GLU A 602 0.81 -6.17 13.79
N GLU A 603 1.90 -6.13 14.53
CA GLU A 603 3.13 -6.84 14.21
C GLU A 603 2.93 -8.39 14.20
N ARG A 604 2.05 -8.93 15.07
CA ARG A 604 1.64 -10.34 15.02
C ARG A 604 0.90 -10.66 13.72
N ARG A 605 -0.03 -9.81 13.31
CA ARG A 605 -0.75 -9.96 12.02
C ARG A 605 0.22 -9.87 10.85
N LEU A 606 1.25 -9.04 10.97
CA LEU A 606 2.29 -8.93 9.95
C LEU A 606 3.03 -10.25 9.75
N LEU A 607 3.44 -10.92 10.84
CA LEU A 607 4.03 -12.27 10.76
C LEU A 607 3.04 -13.27 10.16
N TYR A 608 1.78 -13.24 10.58
CA TYR A 608 0.73 -14.10 10.01
C TYR A 608 0.56 -13.86 8.51
N VAL A 609 0.56 -12.60 8.05
CA VAL A 609 0.52 -12.27 6.63
C VAL A 609 1.73 -12.87 5.91
N ALA A 610 2.94 -12.73 6.44
CA ALA A 610 4.15 -13.30 5.83
C ALA A 610 4.04 -14.82 5.69
N MET A 611 3.63 -15.53 6.74
CA MET A 611 3.47 -16.99 6.75
C MET A 611 2.44 -17.45 5.71
N THR A 612 1.31 -16.74 5.60
CA THR A 612 0.21 -17.09 4.68
C THR A 612 0.46 -16.69 3.22
N ARG A 613 1.64 -16.13 2.90
CA ARG A 613 2.09 -15.95 1.49
C ARG A 613 2.65 -17.24 0.91
N ALA A 614 3.10 -18.18 1.75
CA ALA A 614 3.66 -19.45 1.33
C ALA A 614 2.58 -20.45 0.90
N ARG A 615 2.84 -21.12 -0.23
CA ARG A 615 1.99 -22.21 -0.75
C ARG A 615 2.50 -23.57 -0.28
N ASP A 616 3.78 -23.85 -0.51
CA ASP A 616 4.38 -25.16 -0.36
C ASP A 616 5.48 -25.19 0.71
N HIS A 617 6.36 -24.17 0.74
CA HIS A 617 7.52 -24.10 1.63
C HIS A 617 7.57 -22.77 2.36
N LEU A 618 7.84 -22.82 3.66
CA LEU A 618 7.99 -21.64 4.53
C LEU A 618 9.19 -21.83 5.44
N ASP A 619 10.18 -20.94 5.27
CA ASP A 619 11.38 -20.89 6.11
C ASP A 619 11.36 -19.57 6.90
N ILE A 620 11.36 -19.64 8.21
CA ILE A 620 11.45 -18.49 9.12
C ILE A 620 12.85 -18.46 9.70
N VAL A 621 13.63 -17.41 9.37
CA VAL A 621 15.04 -17.32 9.75
C VAL A 621 15.21 -16.43 10.98
N VAL A 622 15.95 -16.95 11.96
CA VAL A 622 16.15 -16.36 13.29
C VAL A 622 17.65 -16.15 13.50
N PRO A 623 18.22 -14.98 13.17
CA PRO A 623 19.60 -14.64 13.51
C PRO A 623 19.75 -14.45 15.02
N GLN A 624 20.80 -15.04 15.64
CA GLN A 624 21.07 -14.89 17.07
C GLN A 624 21.63 -13.51 17.42
N ARG A 625 22.21 -12.81 16.44
CA ARG A 625 22.65 -11.43 16.54
C ARG A 625 22.38 -10.70 15.23
N PHE A 626 22.04 -9.43 15.35
CA PHE A 626 21.78 -8.57 14.19
C PHE A 626 22.35 -7.17 14.40
N TYR A 627 22.56 -6.45 13.30
CA TYR A 627 23.18 -5.12 13.29
C TYR A 627 22.16 -4.02 13.55
N VAL A 628 22.51 -3.05 14.43
CA VAL A 628 21.68 -1.88 14.73
C VAL A 628 22.36 -0.61 14.25
N HIS A 629 21.73 0.11 13.33
CA HIS A 629 22.30 1.30 12.69
C HIS A 629 22.44 2.54 13.60
N GLN A 630 21.74 2.63 14.73
CA GLN A 630 21.65 3.83 15.56
C GLN A 630 22.49 3.81 16.84
N GLN A 631 23.37 2.86 17.03
CA GLN A 631 24.26 2.86 18.19
C GLN A 631 25.47 3.80 18.02
N THR A 632 25.84 4.48 19.12
CA THR A 632 26.99 5.38 19.20
C THR A 632 28.30 4.68 18.79
N ALA A 633 29.26 5.45 18.27
CA ALA A 633 30.45 5.01 17.54
C ALA A 633 31.46 4.10 18.30
N TYR A 634 31.22 3.73 19.53
CA TYR A 634 32.13 2.90 20.36
C TYR A 634 31.39 1.64 20.82
N GLY A 635 31.77 0.48 20.27
CA GLY A 635 31.30 -0.84 20.68
C GLY A 635 30.91 -1.77 19.54
N ASP A 636 30.62 -3.03 19.87
CA ASP A 636 30.05 -4.00 18.94
C ASP A 636 28.60 -3.56 18.60
N ARG A 637 28.35 -3.28 17.33
CA ARG A 637 27.04 -2.82 16.85
C ARG A 637 26.02 -3.98 16.69
N HIS A 638 26.39 -5.18 17.09
CA HIS A 638 25.50 -6.33 17.09
C HIS A 638 24.77 -6.44 18.43
N VAL A 639 23.47 -6.70 18.33
CA VAL A 639 22.61 -6.99 19.48
C VAL A 639 22.25 -8.48 19.43
N TYR A 640 22.38 -9.18 20.57
CA TYR A 640 21.86 -10.54 20.70
C TYR A 640 20.35 -10.47 20.88
N ALA A 641 19.64 -11.17 20.02
CA ALA A 641 18.19 -11.22 20.06
C ALA A 641 17.67 -12.62 20.34
N SER A 642 16.54 -12.67 21.01
CA SER A 642 15.74 -13.88 21.12
C SER A 642 14.83 -14.02 19.89
N ARG A 643 14.46 -15.28 19.60
CA ARG A 643 13.38 -15.55 18.65
C ARG A 643 12.16 -14.69 18.98
N THR A 644 11.48 -14.20 17.96
CA THR A 644 10.29 -13.36 18.11
C THR A 644 9.29 -13.91 19.13
N ARG A 645 8.74 -13.05 19.97
CA ARG A 645 7.71 -13.38 20.97
C ARG A 645 6.42 -13.95 20.36
N PHE A 646 6.24 -13.81 19.07
CA PHE A 646 5.10 -14.37 18.35
C PHE A 646 5.22 -15.87 18.08
N LEU A 647 6.41 -16.43 18.28
CA LEU A 647 6.70 -17.87 18.18
C LEU A 647 7.09 -18.45 19.54
N PRO A 648 6.20 -18.44 20.56
CA PRO A 648 6.50 -19.01 21.87
C PRO A 648 6.67 -20.54 21.80
N ASN A 649 7.26 -21.14 22.83
CA ASN A 649 7.55 -22.58 22.85
C ASN A 649 6.34 -23.47 22.57
N ARG A 650 5.13 -23.04 22.93
CA ARG A 650 3.90 -23.82 22.69
C ARG A 650 3.54 -24.01 21.22
N VAL A 651 4.00 -23.15 20.30
CA VAL A 651 3.76 -23.30 18.86
C VAL A 651 4.89 -24.05 18.14
N MET A 652 6.06 -24.22 18.78
CA MET A 652 7.22 -24.86 18.18
C MET A 652 6.99 -26.28 17.64
N PRO A 653 6.13 -27.12 18.25
CA PRO A 653 5.85 -28.45 17.70
C PRO A 653 5.25 -28.44 16.29
N LEU A 654 4.72 -27.34 15.84
CA LEU A 654 4.16 -27.17 14.49
C LEU A 654 5.23 -26.86 13.44
N PHE A 655 6.45 -26.60 13.87
CA PHE A 655 7.59 -26.30 13.01
C PHE A 655 8.65 -27.39 13.11
N HIS A 656 9.45 -27.49 12.06
CA HIS A 656 10.73 -28.19 12.12
C HIS A 656 11.81 -27.15 12.44
N SER A 657 12.59 -27.40 13.52
CA SER A 657 13.63 -26.47 13.96
C SER A 657 15.01 -27.02 13.66
N ARG A 658 15.86 -26.22 13.03
CA ARG A 658 17.27 -26.56 12.78
C ARG A 658 18.20 -25.37 12.97
N SER A 659 19.48 -25.64 13.20
CA SER A 659 20.54 -24.63 13.21
C SER A 659 21.31 -24.67 11.89
N TRP A 660 21.75 -23.51 11.43
CA TRP A 660 22.61 -23.41 10.25
C TRP A 660 23.74 -22.39 10.52
N PRO A 661 25.01 -22.66 10.15
CA PRO A 661 25.47 -23.95 9.60
C PRO A 661 25.25 -25.10 10.59
N PRO A 662 25.10 -26.35 10.12
CA PRO A 662 24.95 -27.48 11.02
C PRO A 662 26.14 -27.51 11.96
N PRO A 663 25.94 -27.84 13.25
CA PRO A 663 27.05 -27.97 14.17
C PRO A 663 28.05 -29.01 13.62
N PRO A 664 29.37 -28.75 13.75
CA PRO A 664 30.35 -29.71 13.30
C PRO A 664 30.03 -31.09 13.92
N PRO A 665 30.19 -32.20 13.16
CA PRO A 665 29.95 -33.52 13.70
C PRO A 665 30.75 -33.63 15.00
N VAL A 666 30.06 -33.96 16.07
CA VAL A 666 30.72 -34.21 17.34
C VAL A 666 31.66 -35.39 17.05
N ALA A 667 32.94 -35.08 16.80
CA ALA A 667 33.95 -36.12 16.77
C ALA A 667 33.83 -36.82 18.12
N ASP A 668 33.64 -38.15 18.14
CA ASP A 668 33.62 -38.93 19.37
C ASP A 668 34.83 -38.46 20.19
N ALA A 669 34.56 -37.66 21.19
CA ALA A 669 35.60 -37.12 22.02
C ALA A 669 36.25 -38.35 22.67
N PRO A 670 37.57 -38.57 22.48
CA PRO A 670 38.23 -39.67 23.15
C PRO A 670 37.91 -39.54 24.64
N ALA A 671 37.45 -40.63 25.27
CA ALA A 671 37.03 -40.65 26.64
C ALA A 671 38.02 -39.83 27.47
N LYS A 672 37.59 -38.70 28.01
CA LYS A 672 38.47 -37.82 28.82
C LYS A 672 39.08 -38.68 29.90
N ALA A 673 40.40 -38.85 29.84
CA ALA A 673 41.14 -39.43 30.95
C ALA A 673 40.71 -38.71 32.25
N PRO A 674 40.42 -39.43 33.32
CA PRO A 674 39.98 -38.83 34.56
C PRO A 674 41.03 -37.77 34.99
N LEU A 675 40.60 -36.54 35.12
CA LEU A 675 41.46 -35.44 35.58
C LEU A 675 41.99 -35.81 36.97
N PRO A 676 43.29 -35.63 37.25
CA PRO A 676 43.85 -35.90 38.55
C PRO A 676 43.13 -35.04 39.60
N ARG A 677 42.70 -35.67 40.69
CA ARG A 677 42.13 -34.96 41.83
C ARG A 677 43.21 -34.12 42.49
N LEU A 678 43.12 -32.83 42.37
CA LEU A 678 44.00 -31.88 43.06
C LEU A 678 43.42 -31.62 44.47
N ASP A 679 44.18 -31.93 45.50
CA ASP A 679 43.84 -31.49 46.86
C ASP A 679 44.22 -30.02 47.05
N LEU A 680 43.33 -29.16 46.62
CA LEU A 680 43.47 -27.71 46.78
C LEU A 680 43.44 -27.29 48.26
N ALA A 681 42.69 -28.00 49.10
CA ALA A 681 42.62 -27.70 50.53
C ALA A 681 43.93 -28.06 51.26
N GLY A 682 44.59 -29.15 50.84
CA GLY A 682 45.93 -29.50 51.28
C GLY A 682 46.95 -28.46 50.89
N ARG A 683 46.99 -28.05 49.61
CA ARG A 683 47.90 -26.99 49.11
C ARG A 683 47.69 -25.66 49.78
N MET A 684 46.43 -25.25 50.04
CA MET A 684 46.16 -23.98 50.74
C MET A 684 46.61 -24.04 52.22
N ARG A 685 46.47 -25.19 52.90
CA ARG A 685 47.01 -25.36 54.28
C ARG A 685 48.53 -25.29 54.31
N ASP A 686 49.21 -25.83 53.32
CA ASP A 686 50.68 -25.79 53.25
C ASP A 686 51.26 -24.43 52.87
N MET A 687 50.49 -23.56 52.29
CA MET A 687 50.89 -22.11 52.05
C MET A 687 51.01 -21.30 53.33
N TRP A 688 50.43 -21.77 54.43
CA TRP A 688 50.42 -21.04 55.71
C TRP A 688 51.22 -21.75 56.80
N LYS A 689 51.99 -22.81 56.48
CA LYS A 689 53.02 -23.39 57.31
C LYS A 689 54.40 -22.78 56.97
#